data_f37c2009eb0f92f595746d5b7ea19c4d
#
_entry.id   f37c2009eb0f92f595746d5b7ea19c4d
#
_cell.length_a   1.000
_cell.length_b   1.000
_cell.length_c   1.000
_cell.angle_alpha   90.00
_cell.angle_beta   90.00
_cell.angle_gamma   90.00
#
_symmetry.space_group_name_H-M   'P 1'
#
loop_
_entity.id
_entity.type
_entity.pdbx_description
1 polymer ?
#
loop_
_entity_poly.entity_id
_entity_poly.type
_entity_poly.pdbx_seq_one_letter_code
_entity_poly.pdbx_strand_id
1 'polypeptide(L)'
;MADIIDAARGRWPEILASLASLNDKQLSDEHQPCPLCGGTDRYRFDDIDGSGSWFCNQCGGKHQSGGAGNGIELLMRLKGWDFKEAARRVEDLLGLPTKKPSASTSRAQAPLSTTATITDPPTRGAEAFWRYSDTFIVTRFPGKKIRPLSWDGSAWRWKAPAAPRPLLNLEALRAKPDAPALVVEGEKTADAAAKLFPAVIVTTWPSGCKAVDKADWSPLAGRKVILWPDNDDVGRSAMARIAEKLLPMAGTTVKVVANPPDAPEAWDIADANWTPQEAAAYARANTTSIEAVLTNWGADAYAGAEQQELPEPDDTPADPEPIKPSAGGYFTCLGFDHDAFYYQPHRTGQVLRLSRSSHTGTNLVALAPLGYWETLYPGKSGPNWTAAASDLFEQQARVGIYSPDRIRGRGAWWDGGRSVLHLGDRLVVDGADRLITDRIKDSTYLYQRLSSLQGPANATPLTDAEAYMLAEIAERFHWEVPASGLLLAGWVTLAPICGALPWRPHTWLTAAAGSGKSAILDRYVTPLLGDMGLIVAGNTTEPGIRQALRADALPVVFDEAESNERTDQQRMQAILGLARVASSESKAHTLKGTPEGDTQRFTIRSMFLMSSIATSLKQGADKSRFAQLTLRNPSELPKEHRQAHWEALDRDLDRFISEEIGRRLQARTVSLIPTIRASIRVFTRVAAERFDSQRLGDQYGTLLAGAWSLHSSQIVTPQQAQQLIDDNNWEPYSQATEVPDERRCIQRILQHQLRVEADRTTLTRSIGELVELALHREHDFNIEASHAQSTLGRNGIKAEEGGYVVISNNAEAIAAILRDTAWSNCWPTVLTRLPGATKAGSIYFKGAGATSRAVRVPLDAVDSSDPP
;
A
#
# COMPACT_ATOMS: atom_id res chain seq x y z
N MET A 1 -28.15 10.06 10.90
CA MET A 1 -27.97 10.31 9.45
C MET A 1 -28.84 9.40 8.59
N ALA A 2 -29.06 8.16 8.95
CA ALA A 2 -29.96 7.26 8.21
C ALA A 2 -31.43 7.73 8.29
N ASP A 3 -31.88 8.24 9.42
CA ASP A 3 -33.29 8.56 9.69
C ASP A 3 -33.90 9.60 8.73
N ILE A 4 -33.15 10.60 8.26
CA ILE A 4 -33.71 11.66 7.42
C ILE A 4 -33.80 11.27 5.95
N ILE A 5 -32.81 10.49 5.46
CA ILE A 5 -32.82 9.96 4.10
C ILE A 5 -33.95 8.97 3.94
N ASP A 6 -34.17 8.15 4.95
CA ASP A 6 -35.27 7.19 4.99
C ASP A 6 -36.63 7.88 5.11
N ALA A 7 -36.75 8.94 5.93
CA ALA A 7 -37.95 9.72 6.04
C ALA A 7 -38.32 10.52 4.78
N ALA A 8 -37.32 10.90 3.98
CA ALA A 8 -37.48 11.60 2.71
C ALA A 8 -37.71 10.66 1.51
N ARG A 9 -37.59 9.34 1.72
CA ARG A 9 -37.70 8.35 0.65
C ARG A 9 -39.11 8.38 0.00
N GLY A 10 -39.14 8.46 -1.34
CA GLY A 10 -40.35 8.58 -2.13
C GLY A 10 -41.02 9.95 -2.08
N ARG A 11 -40.44 10.93 -1.39
CA ARG A 11 -40.94 12.31 -1.26
C ARG A 11 -40.02 13.36 -1.88
N TRP A 12 -38.95 12.93 -2.54
CA TRP A 12 -37.96 13.84 -3.13
C TRP A 12 -38.54 14.80 -4.17
N PRO A 13 -39.48 14.43 -5.05
CA PRO A 13 -40.12 15.38 -5.97
C PRO A 13 -40.76 16.54 -5.22
N GLU A 14 -41.54 16.26 -4.18
CA GLU A 14 -42.23 17.28 -3.34
C GLU A 14 -41.17 18.15 -2.60
N ILE A 15 -40.14 17.56 -2.05
CA ILE A 15 -39.07 18.26 -1.31
C ILE A 15 -38.29 19.20 -2.24
N LEU A 16 -37.90 18.72 -3.42
CA LEU A 16 -37.15 19.49 -4.40
C LEU A 16 -37.99 20.58 -5.06
N ALA A 17 -39.26 20.34 -5.31
CA ALA A 17 -40.19 21.37 -5.77
C ALA A 17 -40.33 22.48 -4.74
N SER A 18 -40.49 22.12 -3.46
CA SER A 18 -40.69 23.08 -2.35
C SER A 18 -39.41 23.83 -2.01
N LEU A 19 -38.29 23.14 -1.76
CA LEU A 19 -37.07 23.77 -1.26
C LEU A 19 -36.13 24.28 -2.37
N ALA A 20 -36.20 23.70 -3.57
CA ALA A 20 -35.33 24.09 -4.69
C ALA A 20 -36.05 24.76 -5.83
N SER A 21 -37.40 24.85 -5.80
CA SER A 21 -38.25 25.44 -6.84
C SER A 21 -38.08 24.74 -8.18
N LEU A 22 -37.85 23.44 -8.20
CA LEU A 22 -37.86 22.66 -9.43
C LEU A 22 -39.30 22.42 -9.91
N ASN A 23 -39.52 22.52 -11.21
CA ASN A 23 -40.81 22.28 -11.83
C ASN A 23 -40.97 20.80 -12.22
N ASP A 24 -42.22 20.40 -12.55
CA ASP A 24 -42.56 19.00 -12.86
C ASP A 24 -41.73 18.41 -14.01
N LYS A 25 -41.36 19.25 -15.01
CA LYS A 25 -40.46 18.79 -16.09
C LYS A 25 -39.07 18.46 -15.59
N GLN A 26 -38.53 19.26 -14.68
CA GLN A 26 -37.20 19.03 -14.09
C GLN A 26 -37.19 17.86 -13.07
N LEU A 27 -38.34 17.39 -12.67
CA LEU A 27 -38.55 16.25 -11.78
C LEU A 27 -39.10 15.02 -12.53
N SER A 28 -38.87 14.95 -13.85
CA SER A 28 -39.22 13.81 -14.69
C SER A 28 -37.97 13.06 -15.19
N ASP A 29 -38.17 11.85 -15.65
CA ASP A 29 -37.14 10.98 -16.24
C ASP A 29 -36.81 11.36 -17.70
N GLU A 30 -37.46 12.40 -18.25
CA GLU A 30 -37.14 12.93 -19.57
C GLU A 30 -35.87 13.81 -19.50
N HIS A 31 -35.08 13.79 -20.56
CA HIS A 31 -33.89 14.63 -20.68
C HIS A 31 -34.28 16.13 -20.76
N GLN A 32 -33.68 16.93 -19.88
CA GLN A 32 -34.02 18.34 -19.65
C GLN A 32 -32.75 19.20 -19.58
N PRO A 33 -32.88 20.55 -19.66
CA PRO A 33 -31.83 21.46 -19.22
C PRO A 33 -31.48 21.23 -17.75
N CYS A 34 -30.19 21.13 -17.44
CA CYS A 34 -29.75 20.89 -16.07
C CYS A 34 -29.98 22.12 -15.18
N PRO A 35 -30.62 21.98 -14.01
CA PRO A 35 -30.83 23.08 -13.10
C PRO A 35 -29.54 23.62 -12.46
N LEU A 36 -28.41 22.88 -12.54
CA LEU A 36 -27.10 23.28 -12.01
C LEU A 36 -26.20 23.91 -13.06
N CYS A 37 -26.12 23.37 -14.28
CA CYS A 37 -25.15 23.81 -15.30
C CYS A 37 -25.77 24.23 -16.63
N GLY A 38 -27.09 24.22 -16.75
CA GLY A 38 -27.81 24.58 -18.01
C GLY A 38 -27.66 23.51 -19.08
N GLY A 39 -27.68 23.94 -20.37
CA GLY A 39 -27.71 23.04 -21.52
C GLY A 39 -29.13 22.69 -21.93
N THR A 40 -29.30 21.89 -22.98
CA THR A 40 -30.65 21.60 -23.56
C THR A 40 -31.13 20.20 -23.19
N ASP A 41 -30.22 19.22 -23.01
CA ASP A 41 -30.57 17.79 -22.99
C ASP A 41 -29.56 17.00 -22.13
N ARG A 42 -29.36 17.44 -20.88
CA ARG A 42 -28.23 16.94 -20.06
C ARG A 42 -28.64 16.29 -18.76
N TYR A 43 -29.84 16.60 -18.28
CA TYR A 43 -30.30 16.25 -16.94
C TYR A 43 -31.60 15.46 -17.03
N ARG A 44 -31.74 14.47 -16.15
CA ARG A 44 -32.99 13.78 -15.88
C ARG A 44 -33.06 13.42 -14.39
N PHE A 45 -34.26 13.32 -13.88
CA PHE A 45 -34.56 12.95 -12.52
C PHE A 45 -35.16 11.55 -12.50
N ASP A 46 -34.40 10.55 -12.07
CA ASP A 46 -34.80 9.14 -12.17
C ASP A 46 -35.58 8.65 -10.94
N ASP A 47 -35.41 9.26 -9.79
CA ASP A 47 -35.98 8.88 -8.48
C ASP A 47 -35.94 7.35 -8.19
N ILE A 48 -34.87 6.67 -8.56
CA ILE A 48 -34.73 5.23 -8.39
C ILE A 48 -34.85 4.90 -6.90
N ASP A 49 -35.72 3.94 -6.57
CA ASP A 49 -36.00 3.50 -5.20
C ASP A 49 -36.49 4.60 -4.26
N GLY A 50 -37.04 5.69 -4.80
CA GLY A 50 -37.48 6.83 -4.02
C GLY A 50 -36.36 7.64 -3.37
N SER A 51 -35.13 7.50 -3.85
CA SER A 51 -33.93 8.16 -3.28
C SER A 51 -33.72 9.59 -3.77
N GLY A 52 -34.55 10.07 -4.72
CA GLY A 52 -34.32 11.34 -5.39
C GLY A 52 -33.14 11.30 -6.36
N SER A 53 -32.87 10.16 -6.95
CA SER A 53 -31.71 9.98 -7.84
C SER A 53 -31.89 10.83 -9.12
N TRP A 54 -30.79 11.44 -9.56
CA TRP A 54 -30.72 12.27 -10.74
C TRP A 54 -29.39 12.06 -11.49
N PHE A 55 -29.39 12.40 -12.75
CA PHE A 55 -28.23 12.32 -13.62
C PHE A 55 -28.04 13.58 -14.47
N CYS A 56 -26.80 14.03 -14.65
CA CYS A 56 -26.42 15.05 -15.64
C CYS A 56 -25.06 14.71 -16.24
N ASN A 57 -24.95 14.67 -17.56
CA ASN A 57 -23.74 14.31 -18.27
C ASN A 57 -22.58 15.33 -18.18
N GLN A 58 -22.81 16.51 -17.58
CA GLN A 58 -21.79 17.59 -17.43
C GLN A 58 -21.53 17.99 -15.98
N CYS A 59 -22.49 17.88 -15.09
CA CYS A 59 -22.34 18.23 -13.69
C CYS A 59 -21.58 17.14 -12.93
N GLY A 60 -20.27 16.96 -13.16
CA GLY A 60 -19.47 15.98 -12.43
C GLY A 60 -19.70 16.02 -10.93
N GLY A 61 -20.33 14.99 -10.37
CA GLY A 61 -20.32 14.71 -8.94
C GLY A 61 -18.91 14.22 -8.52
N LYS A 62 -18.65 14.10 -7.23
CA LYS A 62 -17.38 13.57 -6.66
C LYS A 62 -17.01 12.16 -7.14
N HIS A 63 -17.83 11.52 -7.94
CA HIS A 63 -17.58 10.23 -8.59
C HIS A 63 -17.55 10.44 -10.11
N GLN A 64 -16.38 10.25 -10.67
CA GLN A 64 -16.04 10.38 -12.09
C GLN A 64 -16.87 9.41 -12.95
N SER A 65 -17.92 9.96 -13.57
CA SER A 65 -18.54 9.55 -14.84
C SER A 65 -19.98 10.02 -14.86
N GLY A 66 -20.21 11.28 -15.32
CA GLY A 66 -21.53 11.90 -15.39
C GLY A 66 -22.11 12.19 -13.99
N GLY A 67 -22.56 13.42 -13.71
CA GLY A 67 -23.10 13.78 -12.40
C GLY A 67 -24.38 13.01 -12.06
N ALA A 68 -24.25 11.96 -11.27
CA ALA A 68 -25.35 11.28 -10.63
C ALA A 68 -25.28 11.51 -9.11
N GLY A 69 -26.45 11.62 -8.45
CA GLY A 69 -26.53 11.82 -7.00
C GLY A 69 -27.93 11.50 -6.48
N ASN A 70 -28.14 11.65 -5.18
CA ASN A 70 -29.45 11.53 -4.56
C ASN A 70 -30.12 12.90 -4.33
N GLY A 71 -31.36 12.90 -3.86
CA GLY A 71 -32.18 14.14 -3.73
C GLY A 71 -31.57 15.17 -2.78
N ILE A 72 -30.94 14.74 -1.66
CA ILE A 72 -30.32 15.68 -0.73
C ILE A 72 -29.05 16.29 -1.32
N GLU A 73 -28.31 15.54 -2.12
CA GLU A 73 -27.11 16.05 -2.81
C GLU A 73 -27.48 17.07 -3.90
N LEU A 74 -28.57 16.82 -4.64
CA LEU A 74 -29.11 17.79 -5.58
C LEU A 74 -29.51 19.07 -4.88
N LEU A 75 -30.21 18.97 -3.74
CA LEU A 75 -30.66 20.10 -2.94
C LEU A 75 -29.47 20.92 -2.42
N MET A 76 -28.43 20.24 -1.88
CA MET A 76 -27.19 20.90 -1.40
C MET A 76 -26.52 21.70 -2.53
N ARG A 77 -26.42 21.13 -3.73
CA ARG A 77 -25.80 21.80 -4.88
C ARG A 77 -26.62 22.98 -5.42
N LEU A 78 -27.93 22.83 -5.47
CA LEU A 78 -28.80 23.90 -5.98
C LEU A 78 -28.84 25.12 -5.06
N LYS A 79 -28.76 24.89 -3.74
CA LYS A 79 -28.89 25.95 -2.74
C LYS A 79 -27.54 26.38 -2.11
N GLY A 80 -26.44 25.67 -2.40
CA GLY A 80 -25.14 25.93 -1.76
C GLY A 80 -25.09 25.58 -0.27
N TRP A 81 -26.02 24.75 0.20
CA TRP A 81 -26.11 24.37 1.60
C TRP A 81 -25.14 23.22 1.90
N ASP A 82 -24.64 23.19 3.15
CA ASP A 82 -24.01 21.99 3.67
C ASP A 82 -25.05 20.92 4.02
N PHE A 83 -24.60 19.70 4.29
CA PHE A 83 -25.48 18.57 4.60
C PHE A 83 -26.35 18.85 5.83
N LYS A 84 -25.81 19.54 6.83
CA LYS A 84 -26.52 19.82 8.09
C LYS A 84 -27.67 20.79 7.88
N GLU A 85 -27.47 21.83 7.08
CA GLU A 85 -28.50 22.79 6.73
C GLU A 85 -29.54 22.17 5.77
N ALA A 86 -29.13 21.43 4.78
CA ALA A 86 -30.05 20.73 3.87
C ALA A 86 -30.91 19.72 4.65
N ALA A 87 -30.31 18.94 5.52
CA ALA A 87 -31.02 17.98 6.38
C ALA A 87 -32.02 18.67 7.28
N ARG A 88 -31.63 19.76 7.95
CA ARG A 88 -32.54 20.56 8.79
C ARG A 88 -33.74 21.09 8.02
N ARG A 89 -33.55 21.62 6.80
CA ARG A 89 -34.61 22.13 5.97
C ARG A 89 -35.59 21.05 5.51
N VAL A 90 -35.08 19.87 5.25
CA VAL A 90 -35.92 18.70 4.92
C VAL A 90 -36.68 18.21 6.15
N GLU A 91 -36.09 18.20 7.35
CA GLU A 91 -36.76 17.90 8.62
C GLU A 91 -37.89 18.87 8.89
N ASP A 92 -37.63 20.17 8.76
CA ASP A 92 -38.60 21.24 8.97
C ASP A 92 -39.79 21.06 8.00
N LEU A 93 -39.53 20.78 6.69
CA LEU A 93 -40.56 20.56 5.69
C LEU A 93 -41.40 19.32 5.94
N LEU A 94 -40.75 18.24 6.39
CA LEU A 94 -41.41 16.95 6.67
C LEU A 94 -42.15 16.93 8.01
N GLY A 95 -42.00 18.00 8.83
CA GLY A 95 -42.63 18.09 10.15
C GLY A 95 -42.05 17.11 11.18
N LEU A 96 -40.82 16.70 11.01
CA LEU A 96 -40.16 15.79 11.93
C LEU A 96 -39.74 16.54 13.21
N PRO A 97 -39.81 15.92 14.40
CA PRO A 97 -39.52 16.61 15.66
C PRO A 97 -38.02 16.97 15.72
N THR A 98 -37.74 18.27 15.62
CA THR A 98 -36.40 18.83 15.68
C THR A 98 -35.83 18.72 17.08
N LYS A 99 -34.71 18.06 17.28
CA LYS A 99 -33.84 18.24 18.45
C LYS A 99 -33.23 19.64 18.38
N LYS A 100 -33.68 20.56 19.22
CA LYS A 100 -33.14 21.92 19.32
C LYS A 100 -31.64 21.93 19.46
N PRO A 101 -30.90 22.75 18.68
CA PRO A 101 -29.49 22.97 18.89
C PRO A 101 -29.28 23.90 20.11
N SER A 102 -28.43 23.49 21.03
CA SER A 102 -27.94 24.39 22.07
C SER A 102 -26.88 25.35 21.48
N ALA A 103 -27.15 26.63 21.63
CA ALA A 103 -26.24 27.69 21.22
C ALA A 103 -24.96 27.65 22.05
N SER A 104 -23.83 27.80 21.37
CA SER A 104 -22.53 28.05 21.99
C SER A 104 -22.41 29.49 22.42
N THR A 105 -22.38 29.73 23.72
CA THR A 105 -21.82 30.92 24.30
C THR A 105 -20.90 30.52 25.46
N SER A 106 -19.66 30.96 25.31
CA SER A 106 -18.65 30.91 26.37
C SER A 106 -19.11 31.63 27.64
N ARG A 107 -19.19 30.98 28.79
CA ARG A 107 -18.90 31.60 30.08
C ARG A 107 -18.66 30.54 31.18
N ALA A 108 -17.80 30.95 32.10
CA ALA A 108 -17.24 30.19 33.18
C ALA A 108 -18.25 29.61 34.20
N GLN A 109 -17.84 28.49 34.75
CA GLN A 109 -18.06 27.95 36.11
C GLN A 109 -19.35 28.24 36.91
N ALA A 110 -20.09 27.20 37.18
CA ALA A 110 -20.49 26.72 38.51
C ALA A 110 -21.36 25.47 38.37
N PRO A 111 -21.45 24.62 39.39
CA PRO A 111 -21.84 23.24 39.26
C PRO A 111 -23.34 23.01 39.44
N LEU A 112 -23.94 22.17 38.60
CA LEU A 112 -25.24 21.61 38.91
C LEU A 112 -25.28 20.13 38.48
N SER A 113 -25.33 19.30 39.47
CA SER A 113 -25.61 17.89 39.47
C SER A 113 -26.90 17.56 38.73
N THR A 114 -26.79 16.71 37.70
CA THR A 114 -27.78 15.68 37.42
C THR A 114 -26.98 14.51 36.83
N THR A 115 -26.62 13.58 37.68
CA THR A 115 -26.02 12.30 37.35
C THR A 115 -27.01 11.51 36.51
N ALA A 116 -26.77 11.49 35.18
CA ALA A 116 -27.32 10.43 34.36
C ALA A 116 -26.72 9.12 34.89
N THR A 117 -27.55 8.28 35.47
CA THR A 117 -27.14 6.98 36.01
C THR A 117 -26.58 6.16 34.87
N ILE A 118 -25.28 5.84 34.94
CA ILE A 118 -24.63 4.96 33.96
C ILE A 118 -25.34 3.61 34.02
N THR A 119 -25.92 3.19 32.90
CA THR A 119 -26.59 1.89 32.79
C THR A 119 -25.54 0.77 32.67
N ASP A 120 -25.92 -0.44 33.04
CA ASP A 120 -25.04 -1.59 32.94
C ASP A 120 -24.55 -1.76 31.49
N PRO A 121 -23.25 -2.03 31.27
CA PRO A 121 -22.71 -2.21 29.94
C PRO A 121 -23.27 -3.49 29.26
N PRO A 122 -23.59 -3.47 27.96
CA PRO A 122 -24.15 -4.61 27.24
C PRO A 122 -23.07 -5.66 26.94
N THR A 123 -22.69 -6.43 27.97
CA THR A 123 -21.64 -7.47 27.90
C THR A 123 -22.19 -8.88 27.63
N ARG A 124 -23.48 -9.02 27.29
CA ARG A 124 -24.11 -10.33 27.04
C ARG A 124 -23.38 -11.07 25.90
N GLY A 125 -22.92 -12.27 26.19
CA GLY A 125 -22.18 -13.12 25.27
C GLY A 125 -20.65 -12.88 25.27
N ALA A 126 -20.14 -11.99 26.10
CA ALA A 126 -18.70 -11.87 26.32
C ALA A 126 -18.17 -12.99 27.23
N GLU A 127 -17.02 -13.56 26.92
CA GLU A 127 -16.30 -14.54 27.76
C GLU A 127 -15.63 -13.86 28.95
N ALA A 128 -15.18 -12.65 28.78
CA ALA A 128 -14.56 -11.81 29.80
C ALA A 128 -14.72 -10.32 29.45
N PHE A 129 -14.64 -9.48 30.49
CA PHE A 129 -14.51 -8.02 30.28
C PHE A 129 -13.61 -7.42 31.36
N TRP A 130 -12.94 -6.35 31.01
CA TRP A 130 -12.03 -5.61 31.88
C TRP A 130 -12.47 -4.15 31.95
N ARG A 131 -12.62 -3.67 33.17
CA ARG A 131 -13.06 -2.30 33.45
C ARG A 131 -11.84 -1.39 33.61
N TYR A 132 -11.68 -0.44 32.72
CA TYR A 132 -10.64 0.57 32.75
C TYR A 132 -11.10 1.83 33.52
N SER A 133 -12.39 2.13 33.44
CA SER A 133 -13.08 3.16 34.22
C SER A 133 -14.59 2.88 34.28
N ASP A 134 -15.36 3.70 34.97
CA ASP A 134 -16.83 3.57 34.96
C ASP A 134 -17.45 3.77 33.57
N THR A 135 -16.74 4.48 32.70
CA THR A 135 -17.20 4.81 31.34
C THR A 135 -16.47 4.04 30.25
N PHE A 136 -15.54 3.15 30.60
CA PHE A 136 -14.75 2.43 29.59
C PHE A 136 -14.41 1.01 30.05
N ILE A 137 -14.82 0.03 29.23
CA ILE A 137 -14.49 -1.39 29.40
C ILE A 137 -13.97 -1.97 28.09
N VAL A 138 -13.18 -3.02 28.20
CA VAL A 138 -12.77 -3.87 27.08
C VAL A 138 -13.40 -5.25 27.27
N THR A 139 -14.03 -5.78 26.23
CA THR A 139 -14.73 -7.05 26.27
C THR A 139 -14.07 -8.05 25.34
N ARG A 140 -14.05 -9.31 25.77
CA ARG A 140 -13.58 -10.44 24.96
C ARG A 140 -14.76 -11.36 24.65
N PHE A 141 -14.96 -11.62 23.37
CA PHE A 141 -15.96 -12.55 22.86
C PHE A 141 -15.30 -13.85 22.36
N PRO A 142 -16.08 -14.93 22.17
CA PRO A 142 -15.59 -16.16 21.56
C PRO A 142 -14.78 -15.91 20.29
N GLY A 143 -13.68 -16.67 20.11
CA GLY A 143 -12.77 -16.51 18.97
C GLY A 143 -11.78 -15.36 19.14
N LYS A 144 -11.40 -15.01 20.37
CA LYS A 144 -10.40 -13.94 20.72
C LYS A 144 -10.79 -12.54 20.21
N LYS A 145 -12.09 -12.26 19.98
CA LYS A 145 -12.53 -10.94 19.51
C LYS A 145 -12.56 -9.95 20.66
N ILE A 146 -11.61 -9.04 20.69
CA ILE A 146 -11.52 -7.95 21.68
C ILE A 146 -12.28 -6.72 21.14
N ARG A 147 -13.22 -6.16 21.94
CA ARG A 147 -13.97 -4.97 21.57
C ARG A 147 -14.01 -3.96 22.71
N PRO A 148 -13.57 -2.73 22.47
CA PRO A 148 -13.74 -1.65 23.42
C PRO A 148 -15.19 -1.15 23.44
N LEU A 149 -15.67 -0.78 24.62
CA LEU A 149 -17.01 -0.25 24.86
C LEU A 149 -16.88 0.98 25.77
N SER A 150 -17.34 2.13 25.35
CA SER A 150 -17.29 3.37 26.13
C SER A 150 -18.65 4.04 26.23
N TRP A 151 -18.88 4.69 27.37
CA TRP A 151 -20.07 5.49 27.64
C TRP A 151 -19.91 6.90 27.05
N ASP A 152 -20.85 7.33 26.21
CA ASP A 152 -20.78 8.63 25.51
C ASP A 152 -21.49 9.77 26.28
N GLY A 153 -21.93 9.53 27.50
CA GLY A 153 -22.76 10.44 28.29
C GLY A 153 -24.25 10.09 28.24
N SER A 154 -24.67 9.25 27.28
CA SER A 154 -26.09 8.85 27.10
C SER A 154 -26.27 7.34 26.93
N ALA A 155 -25.31 6.67 26.29
CA ALA A 155 -25.37 5.24 26.02
C ALA A 155 -23.97 4.61 25.85
N TRP A 156 -23.89 3.29 26.01
CA TRP A 156 -22.68 2.52 25.70
C TRP A 156 -22.50 2.36 24.19
N ARG A 157 -21.28 2.67 23.70
CA ARG A 157 -20.91 2.56 22.30
C ARG A 157 -19.72 1.63 22.09
N TRP A 158 -19.80 0.76 21.11
CA TRP A 158 -18.72 -0.14 20.71
C TRP A 158 -17.56 0.61 20.05
N LYS A 159 -16.88 1.42 20.83
CA LYS A 159 -15.77 2.27 20.40
C LYS A 159 -14.86 2.57 21.58
N ALA A 160 -13.54 2.64 21.34
CA ALA A 160 -12.62 3.12 22.35
C ALA A 160 -12.79 4.64 22.56
N PRO A 161 -12.59 5.15 23.78
CA PRO A 161 -12.59 6.59 24.03
C PRO A 161 -11.46 7.29 23.26
N ALA A 162 -11.56 8.62 23.14
CA ALA A 162 -10.47 9.43 22.63
C ALA A 162 -9.21 9.28 23.49
N ALA A 163 -8.04 9.48 22.89
CA ALA A 163 -6.78 9.53 23.64
C ALA A 163 -6.71 10.82 24.48
N PRO A 164 -6.02 10.78 25.63
CA PRO A 164 -5.31 9.66 26.24
C PRO A 164 -6.26 8.67 26.92
N ARG A 165 -6.00 7.37 26.77
CA ARG A 165 -6.84 6.30 27.31
C ARG A 165 -6.30 5.81 28.66
N PRO A 166 -7.15 5.51 29.64
CA PRO A 166 -6.72 5.01 30.94
C PRO A 166 -6.01 3.65 30.83
N LEU A 167 -5.14 3.37 31.80
CA LEU A 167 -4.54 2.06 32.00
C LEU A 167 -5.51 1.15 32.78
N LEU A 168 -5.37 -0.16 32.63
CA LEU A 168 -6.09 -1.13 33.44
C LEU A 168 -5.66 -0.99 34.91
N ASN A 169 -6.58 -1.21 35.85
CA ASN A 169 -6.34 -1.07 37.29
C ASN A 169 -5.91 0.35 37.71
N LEU A 170 -6.37 1.39 36.99
CA LEU A 170 -6.03 2.78 37.26
C LEU A 170 -6.34 3.22 38.70
N GLU A 171 -7.47 2.76 39.28
CA GLU A 171 -7.86 3.07 40.66
C GLU A 171 -6.86 2.48 41.67
N ALA A 172 -6.40 1.25 41.46
CA ALA A 172 -5.37 0.64 42.30
C ALA A 172 -4.03 1.38 42.19
N LEU A 173 -3.69 1.83 40.99
CA LEU A 173 -2.52 2.68 40.78
C LEU A 173 -2.65 4.01 41.53
N ARG A 174 -3.78 4.68 41.50
CA ARG A 174 -4.03 5.93 42.23
C ARG A 174 -4.05 5.75 43.75
N ALA A 175 -4.67 4.65 44.21
CA ALA A 175 -4.79 4.38 45.63
C ALA A 175 -3.44 4.03 46.30
N LYS A 176 -2.46 3.53 45.55
CA LYS A 176 -1.16 3.11 46.07
C LYS A 176 -0.02 3.75 45.24
N PRO A 177 0.26 5.05 45.39
CA PRO A 177 1.24 5.76 44.56
C PRO A 177 2.66 5.21 44.67
N ASP A 178 3.05 4.66 45.80
CA ASP A 178 4.41 4.13 46.03
C ASP A 178 4.58 2.65 45.65
N ALA A 179 3.49 1.95 45.33
CA ALA A 179 3.55 0.55 44.97
C ALA A 179 4.21 0.36 43.58
N PRO A 180 5.11 -0.65 43.41
CA PRO A 180 5.65 -0.94 42.10
C PRO A 180 4.56 -1.41 41.14
N ALA A 181 4.71 -1.07 39.87
CA ALA A 181 3.82 -1.49 38.79
C ALA A 181 4.50 -2.47 37.86
N LEU A 182 3.77 -3.53 37.46
CA LEU A 182 4.15 -4.47 36.41
C LEU A 182 3.30 -4.19 35.17
N VAL A 183 3.94 -3.87 34.05
CA VAL A 183 3.29 -3.65 32.77
C VAL A 183 3.49 -4.86 31.87
N VAL A 184 2.40 -5.42 31.40
CA VAL A 184 2.35 -6.57 30.50
C VAL A 184 1.47 -6.24 29.28
N GLU A 185 1.57 -7.01 28.22
CA GLU A 185 0.73 -6.84 27.04
C GLU A 185 -0.58 -7.62 27.17
N GLY A 186 -1.70 -6.92 26.97
CA GLY A 186 -3.03 -7.54 26.97
C GLY A 186 -3.65 -7.82 28.32
N GLU A 187 -4.98 -7.77 28.34
CA GLU A 187 -5.79 -7.85 29.56
C GLU A 187 -5.76 -9.25 30.19
N LYS A 188 -5.74 -10.32 29.36
CA LYS A 188 -5.66 -11.71 29.82
C LYS A 188 -4.33 -11.96 30.54
N THR A 189 -3.25 -11.46 29.94
CA THR A 189 -1.91 -11.56 30.51
C THR A 189 -1.80 -10.76 31.80
N ALA A 190 -2.46 -9.61 31.89
CA ALA A 190 -2.53 -8.83 33.12
C ALA A 190 -3.27 -9.59 34.26
N ASP A 191 -4.35 -10.29 33.97
CA ASP A 191 -5.07 -11.12 34.93
C ASP A 191 -4.23 -12.32 35.43
N ALA A 192 -3.48 -12.94 34.53
CA ALA A 192 -2.58 -14.04 34.89
C ALA A 192 -1.41 -13.54 35.73
N ALA A 193 -0.77 -12.45 35.32
CA ALA A 193 0.34 -11.83 36.04
C ALA A 193 -0.10 -11.34 37.44
N ALA A 194 -1.32 -10.81 37.59
CA ALA A 194 -1.84 -10.38 38.89
C ALA A 194 -1.94 -11.53 39.90
N LYS A 195 -2.23 -12.74 39.43
CA LYS A 195 -2.25 -13.95 40.29
C LYS A 195 -0.85 -14.39 40.72
N LEU A 196 0.14 -14.20 39.83
CA LEU A 196 1.52 -14.58 40.08
C LEU A 196 2.26 -13.54 40.93
N PHE A 197 1.86 -12.27 40.88
CA PHE A 197 2.55 -11.14 41.52
C PHE A 197 1.60 -10.31 42.40
N PRO A 198 1.03 -10.86 43.47
CA PRO A 198 0.05 -10.18 44.31
C PRO A 198 0.60 -8.94 45.07
N ALA A 199 1.93 -8.78 45.12
CA ALA A 199 2.60 -7.66 45.79
C ALA A 199 2.83 -6.45 44.89
N VAL A 200 2.60 -6.53 43.59
CA VAL A 200 2.74 -5.42 42.64
C VAL A 200 1.39 -5.11 41.97
N ILE A 201 1.22 -3.89 41.47
CA ILE A 201 0.04 -3.55 40.68
C ILE A 201 0.31 -3.91 39.22
N VAL A 202 -0.41 -4.90 38.71
CA VAL A 202 -0.30 -5.28 37.31
C VAL A 202 -1.23 -4.40 36.49
N THR A 203 -0.72 -3.91 35.36
CA THR A 203 -1.47 -3.06 34.45
C THR A 203 -1.12 -3.35 33.00
N THR A 204 -2.02 -2.94 32.10
CA THR A 204 -1.84 -2.96 30.66
C THR A 204 -2.58 -1.78 30.03
N TRP A 205 -2.40 -1.58 28.74
CA TRP A 205 -3.07 -0.53 27.97
C TRP A 205 -4.06 -1.12 26.96
N PRO A 206 -5.14 -0.39 26.61
CA PRO A 206 -6.17 -0.90 25.72
C PRO A 206 -5.77 -0.83 24.25
N SER A 207 -6.15 -1.82 23.45
CA SER A 207 -6.00 -1.90 21.99
C SER A 207 -4.60 -2.32 21.48
N GLY A 208 -3.79 -3.01 22.31
CA GLY A 208 -2.56 -3.73 21.91
C GLY A 208 -1.39 -2.82 21.49
N CYS A 209 -0.31 -3.44 20.99
CA CYS A 209 1.00 -2.83 20.72
C CYS A 209 0.95 -1.54 19.89
N LYS A 210 0.05 -1.44 18.91
CA LYS A 210 -0.09 -0.25 18.05
C LYS A 210 -0.72 0.95 18.74
N ALA A 211 -1.23 0.79 19.97
CA ALA A 211 -1.95 1.81 20.70
C ALA A 211 -1.19 2.38 21.92
N VAL A 212 0.10 2.06 22.08
CA VAL A 212 0.98 2.58 23.14
C VAL A 212 0.90 4.12 23.26
N ASP A 213 0.90 4.83 22.12
CA ASP A 213 0.85 6.30 22.08
C ASP A 213 -0.53 6.89 22.45
N LYS A 214 -1.56 6.05 22.52
CA LYS A 214 -2.92 6.47 22.86
C LYS A 214 -3.25 6.27 24.33
N ALA A 215 -2.37 5.64 25.10
CA ALA A 215 -2.54 5.41 26.54
C ALA A 215 -2.00 6.58 27.38
N ASP A 216 -2.60 6.76 28.54
CA ASP A 216 -2.15 7.72 29.56
C ASP A 216 -1.15 7.02 30.48
N TRP A 217 0.12 7.29 30.30
CA TRP A 217 1.20 6.72 31.11
C TRP A 217 1.49 7.54 32.39
N SER A 218 0.87 8.70 32.55
CA SER A 218 1.10 9.60 33.71
C SER A 218 0.85 8.95 35.09
N PRO A 219 -0.06 7.94 35.23
CA PRO A 219 -0.23 7.27 36.52
C PRO A 219 0.97 6.43 36.98
N LEU A 220 1.94 6.21 36.11
CA LEU A 220 3.18 5.49 36.41
C LEU A 220 4.35 6.41 36.78
N ALA A 221 4.17 7.73 36.73
CA ALA A 221 5.18 8.70 37.10
C ALA A 221 5.60 8.54 38.56
N GLY A 222 6.90 8.67 38.85
CA GLY A 222 7.47 8.54 40.19
C GLY A 222 7.54 7.12 40.77
N ARG A 223 7.16 6.09 39.99
CA ARG A 223 7.08 4.70 40.46
C ARG A 223 8.27 3.85 40.04
N LYS A 224 8.41 2.71 40.71
CA LYS A 224 9.18 1.57 40.18
C LYS A 224 8.33 0.80 39.20
N VAL A 225 8.66 0.87 37.90
CA VAL A 225 7.94 0.19 36.83
C VAL A 225 8.77 -0.97 36.33
N ILE A 226 8.11 -2.11 36.22
CA ILE A 226 8.72 -3.34 35.66
C ILE A 226 7.98 -3.62 34.36
N LEU A 227 8.68 -3.77 33.27
CA LEU A 227 8.15 -4.14 31.96
C LEU A 227 8.40 -5.63 31.73
N TRP A 228 7.40 -6.33 31.21
CA TRP A 228 7.55 -7.74 30.82
C TRP A 228 6.96 -7.90 29.41
N PRO A 229 7.82 -7.95 28.37
CA PRO A 229 7.39 -8.09 26.97
C PRO A 229 6.86 -9.50 26.70
N ASP A 230 5.95 -9.62 25.74
CA ASP A 230 5.74 -10.90 25.06
C ASP A 230 7.04 -11.31 24.35
N ASN A 231 7.26 -12.60 24.15
CA ASN A 231 8.51 -13.10 23.58
C ASN A 231 8.51 -13.01 22.05
N ASP A 232 8.28 -11.80 21.53
CA ASP A 232 8.41 -11.49 20.12
C ASP A 232 8.93 -10.05 19.92
N ASP A 233 9.29 -9.69 18.67
CA ASP A 233 9.83 -8.36 18.37
C ASP A 233 8.79 -7.25 18.55
N VAL A 234 7.51 -7.56 18.35
CA VAL A 234 6.41 -6.61 18.51
C VAL A 234 6.24 -6.25 19.98
N GLY A 235 6.26 -7.24 20.88
CA GLY A 235 6.20 -7.05 22.32
C GLY A 235 7.42 -6.29 22.85
N ARG A 236 8.63 -6.67 22.42
CA ARG A 236 9.87 -5.94 22.75
C ARG A 236 9.80 -4.47 22.30
N SER A 237 9.37 -4.22 21.07
CA SER A 237 9.22 -2.87 20.52
C SER A 237 8.16 -2.05 21.26
N ALA A 238 7.03 -2.66 21.65
CA ALA A 238 6.01 -1.98 22.44
C ALA A 238 6.56 -1.57 23.81
N MET A 239 7.31 -2.44 24.50
CA MET A 239 7.90 -2.14 25.80
C MET A 239 9.02 -1.09 25.71
N ALA A 240 9.81 -1.07 24.63
CA ALA A 240 10.78 -0.01 24.38
C ALA A 240 10.10 1.37 24.26
N ARG A 241 9.02 1.47 23.48
CA ARG A 241 8.22 2.70 23.34
C ARG A 241 7.57 3.14 24.66
N ILE A 242 7.15 2.21 25.51
CA ILE A 242 6.64 2.52 26.85
C ILE A 242 7.79 3.07 27.72
N ALA A 243 8.97 2.46 27.66
CA ALA A 243 10.14 2.92 28.39
C ALA A 243 10.55 4.34 28.00
N GLU A 244 10.57 4.66 26.70
CA GLU A 244 10.85 6.02 26.19
C GLU A 244 9.89 7.09 26.77
N LYS A 245 8.64 6.70 27.05
CA LYS A 245 7.65 7.60 27.66
C LYS A 245 7.81 7.73 29.17
N LEU A 246 8.26 6.68 29.84
CA LEU A 246 8.36 6.63 31.29
C LEU A 246 9.70 7.20 31.83
N LEU A 247 10.80 6.96 31.12
CA LEU A 247 12.14 7.41 31.55
C LEU A 247 12.25 8.94 31.77
N PRO A 248 11.61 9.81 30.96
CA PRO A 248 11.63 11.25 31.19
C PRO A 248 10.82 11.69 32.40
N MET A 249 9.97 10.83 33.00
CA MET A 249 9.11 11.19 34.11
C MET A 249 9.92 11.17 35.40
N ALA A 250 9.96 12.32 36.09
CA ALA A 250 10.74 12.49 37.32
C ALA A 250 10.44 11.45 38.41
N GLY A 251 11.49 10.84 38.95
CA GLY A 251 11.38 9.83 40.01
C GLY A 251 10.95 8.43 39.53
N THR A 252 10.71 8.24 38.23
CA THR A 252 10.33 6.94 37.69
C THR A 252 11.57 6.10 37.41
N THR A 253 11.56 4.84 37.84
CA THR A 253 12.60 3.86 37.48
C THR A 253 11.98 2.75 36.68
N VAL A 254 12.59 2.41 35.55
CA VAL A 254 12.07 1.39 34.63
C VAL A 254 13.05 0.21 34.59
N LYS A 255 12.53 -0.96 34.82
CA LYS A 255 13.25 -2.23 34.72
C LYS A 255 12.52 -3.16 33.75
N VAL A 256 13.22 -4.15 33.18
CA VAL A 256 12.64 -5.14 32.30
C VAL A 256 13.00 -6.55 32.76
N VAL A 257 12.06 -7.47 32.64
CA VAL A 257 12.27 -8.90 32.88
C VAL A 257 12.57 -9.57 31.54
N ALA A 258 13.68 -10.30 31.48
CA ALA A 258 13.96 -11.16 30.33
C ALA A 258 13.06 -12.40 30.35
N ASN A 259 12.52 -12.78 29.20
CA ASN A 259 11.77 -14.03 29.04
C ASN A 259 12.66 -15.27 29.26
N PRO A 260 12.09 -16.43 29.62
CA PRO A 260 12.86 -17.67 29.69
C PRO A 260 13.59 -17.95 28.36
N PRO A 261 14.87 -18.42 28.40
CA PRO A 261 15.63 -18.67 27.18
C PRO A 261 14.98 -19.67 26.21
N ASP A 262 14.20 -20.58 26.75
CA ASP A 262 13.51 -21.68 26.04
C ASP A 262 12.05 -21.35 25.75
N ALA A 263 11.59 -20.11 26.05
CA ALA A 263 10.22 -19.70 25.78
C ALA A 263 9.99 -19.65 24.25
N PRO A 264 8.91 -20.25 23.73
CA PRO A 264 8.59 -20.19 22.32
C PRO A 264 8.28 -18.74 21.89
N GLU A 265 8.29 -18.49 20.60
CA GLU A 265 7.86 -17.22 20.05
C GLU A 265 6.42 -16.88 20.48
N ALA A 266 6.13 -15.61 20.74
CA ALA A 266 4.87 -15.09 21.27
C ALA A 266 4.44 -15.67 22.65
N TRP A 267 5.37 -16.26 23.41
CA TRP A 267 5.12 -16.63 24.80
C TRP A 267 4.87 -15.39 25.64
N ASP A 268 3.84 -15.45 26.49
CA ASP A 268 3.53 -14.40 27.46
C ASP A 268 3.47 -15.00 28.88
N ILE A 269 3.43 -14.14 29.90
CA ILE A 269 3.40 -14.57 31.30
C ILE A 269 2.14 -15.41 31.66
N ALA A 270 1.07 -15.37 30.88
CA ALA A 270 -0.10 -16.22 31.08
C ALA A 270 0.14 -17.67 30.66
N ASP A 271 1.19 -17.93 29.87
CA ASP A 271 1.62 -19.27 29.49
C ASP A 271 2.56 -19.91 30.55
N ALA A 272 3.01 -19.11 31.54
CA ALA A 272 3.86 -19.59 32.61
C ALA A 272 3.05 -20.50 33.56
N ASN A 273 3.48 -21.75 33.64
CA ASN A 273 2.92 -22.69 34.63
C ASN A 273 3.70 -22.61 35.95
N TRP A 274 3.76 -21.42 36.55
CA TRP A 274 4.53 -21.12 37.75
C TRP A 274 3.61 -20.89 38.97
N THR A 275 4.16 -21.20 40.12
CA THR A 275 3.62 -20.69 41.40
C THR A 275 4.04 -19.23 41.59
N PRO A 276 3.35 -18.46 42.46
CA PRO A 276 3.78 -17.09 42.79
C PRO A 276 5.21 -16.99 43.34
N GLN A 277 5.68 -18.01 44.04
CA GLN A 277 7.04 -18.07 44.57
C GLN A 277 8.07 -18.23 43.44
N GLU A 278 7.79 -19.14 42.50
CA GLU A 278 8.68 -19.36 41.34
C GLU A 278 8.71 -18.15 40.43
N ALA A 279 7.55 -17.55 40.14
CA ALA A 279 7.44 -16.33 39.34
C ALA A 279 8.24 -15.17 39.97
N ALA A 280 8.10 -14.97 41.29
CA ALA A 280 8.83 -13.93 41.99
C ALA A 280 10.35 -14.20 42.08
N ALA A 281 10.76 -15.46 42.16
CA ALA A 281 12.17 -15.86 42.11
C ALA A 281 12.75 -15.62 40.72
N TYR A 282 12.05 -16.04 39.69
CA TYR A 282 12.43 -15.83 38.30
C TYR A 282 12.58 -14.32 37.98
N ALA A 283 11.55 -13.54 38.28
CA ALA A 283 11.57 -12.10 38.02
C ALA A 283 12.75 -11.41 38.72
N ARG A 284 13.05 -11.77 39.98
CA ARG A 284 14.20 -11.22 40.72
C ARG A 284 15.53 -11.53 40.08
N ALA A 285 15.69 -12.76 39.56
CA ALA A 285 16.95 -13.22 38.95
C ALA A 285 17.17 -12.62 37.54
N ASN A 286 16.07 -12.34 36.80
CA ASN A 286 16.13 -11.97 35.39
C ASN A 286 15.66 -10.52 35.13
N THR A 287 15.56 -9.68 36.14
CA THR A 287 15.24 -8.26 36.00
C THR A 287 16.51 -7.43 35.85
N THR A 288 16.59 -6.64 34.81
CA THR A 288 17.69 -5.70 34.55
C THR A 288 17.18 -4.27 34.36
N SER A 289 18.08 -3.27 34.32
CA SER A 289 17.68 -1.91 33.98
C SER A 289 17.29 -1.84 32.50
N ILE A 290 16.32 -1.01 32.17
CA ILE A 290 15.84 -0.90 30.78
C ILE A 290 16.92 -0.28 29.88
N GLU A 291 17.75 0.62 30.39
CA GLU A 291 18.82 1.27 29.66
C GLU A 291 19.86 0.27 29.14
N ALA A 292 20.12 -0.82 29.92
CA ALA A 292 21.04 -1.86 29.51
C ALA A 292 20.48 -2.70 28.33
N VAL A 293 19.17 -2.68 28.11
CA VAL A 293 18.48 -3.49 27.10
C VAL A 293 18.06 -2.65 25.92
N LEU A 294 17.73 -1.38 26.11
CA LEU A 294 17.34 -0.45 25.04
C LEU A 294 18.43 -0.28 23.99
N THR A 295 19.72 -0.37 24.38
CA THR A 295 20.84 -0.33 23.43
C THR A 295 20.78 -1.51 22.45
N ASN A 296 20.34 -2.67 22.91
CA ASN A 296 20.19 -3.87 22.09
C ASN A 296 18.82 -3.90 21.37
N TRP A 297 17.75 -3.49 22.03
CA TRP A 297 16.42 -3.43 21.43
C TRP A 297 16.28 -2.27 20.45
N GLY A 298 16.97 -1.15 20.67
CA GLY A 298 17.01 -0.01 19.76
C GLY A 298 17.88 -0.23 18.53
N ALA A 299 19.00 -0.97 18.67
CA ALA A 299 19.84 -1.35 17.55
C ALA A 299 19.12 -2.34 16.62
N ASP A 300 18.40 -3.29 17.19
CA ASP A 300 17.62 -4.28 16.42
C ASP A 300 16.36 -3.66 15.77
N ALA A 301 15.74 -2.67 16.41
CA ALA A 301 14.60 -1.94 15.82
C ALA A 301 15.02 -1.02 14.65
N TYR A 302 16.27 -0.56 14.62
CA TYR A 302 16.82 0.24 13.51
C TYR A 302 17.73 -0.57 12.59
N ALA A 303 18.43 -1.61 13.06
CA ALA A 303 19.21 -2.51 12.23
C ALA A 303 18.33 -3.49 11.43
N GLY A 304 17.11 -3.75 11.87
CA GLY A 304 16.07 -4.44 11.10
C GLY A 304 15.56 -3.65 9.90
N ALA A 305 15.93 -2.37 9.75
CA ALA A 305 15.67 -1.59 8.55
C ALA A 305 16.83 -1.58 7.54
N GLU A 306 18.06 -1.94 7.95
CA GLU A 306 19.22 -1.78 7.05
C GLU A 306 20.17 -2.95 6.92
N GLN A 307 20.16 -4.04 7.69
CA GLN A 307 21.02 -5.22 7.42
C GLN A 307 20.57 -6.46 8.21
N GLN A 308 19.50 -7.10 7.76
CA GLN A 308 19.39 -8.54 7.90
C GLN A 308 19.37 -9.11 6.48
N GLU A 309 20.33 -10.03 6.20
CA GLU A 309 19.99 -11.14 5.33
C GLU A 309 18.60 -11.57 5.81
N LEU A 310 17.57 -11.26 5.01
CA LEU A 310 16.27 -11.84 5.23
C LEU A 310 16.54 -13.35 5.26
N PRO A 311 16.30 -14.04 6.37
CA PRO A 311 16.05 -15.46 6.26
C PRO A 311 15.00 -15.54 5.16
N GLU A 312 15.13 -16.50 4.25
CA GLU A 312 14.02 -16.82 3.36
C GLU A 312 12.77 -16.70 4.23
N PRO A 313 11.77 -15.88 3.84
CA PRO A 313 10.57 -15.86 4.63
C PRO A 313 10.17 -17.33 4.72
N ASP A 314 10.27 -17.89 5.93
CA ASP A 314 9.55 -19.09 6.26
C ASP A 314 8.09 -18.68 6.13
N ASP A 315 7.56 -18.79 4.88
CA ASP A 315 6.16 -18.59 4.52
C ASP A 315 5.35 -19.77 5.08
N THR A 316 5.68 -20.20 6.29
CA THR A 316 4.79 -21.04 7.06
C THR A 316 3.89 -20.11 7.91
N PRO A 317 2.68 -19.78 7.42
CA PRO A 317 1.58 -19.56 8.34
C PRO A 317 1.49 -20.85 9.14
N ALA A 318 1.32 -20.77 10.45
CA ALA A 318 1.03 -21.92 11.30
C ALA A 318 0.08 -22.84 10.55
N ASP A 319 0.50 -24.08 10.29
CA ASP A 319 -0.16 -25.05 9.45
C ASP A 319 -1.67 -25.05 9.63
N PRO A 320 -2.45 -24.67 8.61
CA PRO A 320 -3.81 -25.14 8.56
C PRO A 320 -3.73 -26.64 8.28
N GLU A 321 -4.34 -27.45 9.11
CA GLU A 321 -4.49 -28.88 8.86
C GLU A 321 -4.81 -29.14 7.38
N PRO A 322 -4.24 -30.18 6.76
CA PRO A 322 -4.48 -30.48 5.35
C PRO A 322 -5.98 -30.58 5.10
N ILE A 323 -6.45 -29.80 4.12
CA ILE A 323 -7.86 -29.76 3.75
C ILE A 323 -8.31 -31.17 3.40
N LYS A 324 -9.13 -31.79 4.28
CA LYS A 324 -9.67 -33.13 4.04
C LYS A 324 -10.73 -33.05 2.93
N PRO A 325 -10.72 -33.95 1.93
CA PRO A 325 -11.79 -34.01 0.94
C PRO A 325 -13.14 -34.19 1.64
N SER A 326 -14.18 -33.49 1.18
CA SER A 326 -15.53 -33.74 1.66
C SER A 326 -15.97 -35.18 1.32
N ALA A 327 -16.70 -35.80 2.21
CA ALA A 327 -17.21 -37.15 1.99
C ALA A 327 -18.16 -37.17 0.77
N GLY A 328 -17.67 -37.64 -0.38
CA GLY A 328 -18.48 -37.71 -1.60
C GLY A 328 -17.76 -37.42 -2.91
N GLY A 329 -16.55 -36.84 -2.92
CA GLY A 329 -15.72 -36.72 -4.13
C GLY A 329 -16.14 -35.63 -5.13
N TYR A 330 -17.15 -34.80 -4.88
CA TYR A 330 -17.64 -33.79 -5.84
C TYR A 330 -17.03 -32.40 -5.61
N PHE A 331 -16.77 -32.01 -4.39
CA PHE A 331 -16.20 -30.71 -4.03
C PHE A 331 -15.37 -30.79 -2.75
N THR A 332 -14.58 -29.76 -2.53
CA THR A 332 -13.84 -29.58 -1.28
C THR A 332 -14.30 -28.31 -0.58
N CYS A 333 -14.58 -28.41 0.73
CA CYS A 333 -14.75 -27.27 1.61
C CYS A 333 -13.38 -26.65 1.88
N LEU A 334 -13.23 -25.35 1.63
CA LEU A 334 -11.96 -24.60 1.81
C LEU A 334 -11.93 -23.80 3.11
N GLY A 335 -13.11 -23.61 3.73
CA GLY A 335 -13.26 -22.78 4.91
C GLY A 335 -14.06 -21.50 4.63
N PHE A 336 -14.08 -20.59 5.60
CA PHE A 336 -14.88 -19.38 5.53
C PHE A 336 -14.07 -18.14 5.93
N ASP A 337 -14.53 -16.98 5.44
CA ASP A 337 -14.03 -15.67 5.87
C ASP A 337 -15.24 -14.73 6.03
N HIS A 338 -15.51 -14.28 7.27
CA HIS A 338 -16.68 -13.50 7.63
C HIS A 338 -18.01 -14.17 7.23
N ASP A 339 -18.74 -13.60 6.26
CA ASP A 339 -19.99 -14.13 5.74
C ASP A 339 -19.82 -14.92 4.41
N ALA A 340 -18.59 -15.13 3.97
CA ALA A 340 -18.25 -15.83 2.75
C ALA A 340 -17.73 -17.24 3.04
N PHE A 341 -18.24 -18.21 2.31
CA PHE A 341 -17.88 -19.62 2.38
C PHE A 341 -17.25 -20.03 1.05
N TYR A 342 -16.15 -20.75 1.11
CA TYR A 342 -15.34 -21.06 -0.06
C TYR A 342 -15.34 -22.55 -0.35
N TYR A 343 -15.61 -22.90 -1.58
CA TYR A 343 -15.71 -24.26 -2.09
C TYR A 343 -14.87 -24.42 -3.33
N GLN A 344 -14.32 -25.60 -3.56
CA GLN A 344 -13.74 -25.97 -4.85
C GLN A 344 -14.46 -27.19 -5.43
N PRO A 345 -15.41 -27.00 -6.35
CA PRO A 345 -16.02 -28.12 -7.08
C PRO A 345 -14.97 -28.79 -7.96
N HIS A 346 -14.83 -30.09 -7.87
CA HIS A 346 -13.84 -30.85 -8.63
C HIS A 346 -14.10 -30.83 -10.13
N ARG A 347 -15.36 -30.74 -10.52
CA ARG A 347 -15.77 -30.66 -11.94
C ARG A 347 -15.27 -29.38 -12.62
N THR A 348 -15.37 -28.25 -11.98
CA THR A 348 -14.93 -26.97 -12.53
C THR A 348 -13.51 -26.64 -12.15
N GLY A 349 -13.04 -27.07 -10.96
CA GLY A 349 -11.72 -26.76 -10.43
C GLY A 349 -11.53 -25.29 -10.03
N GLN A 350 -12.59 -24.47 -10.08
CA GLN A 350 -12.56 -23.06 -9.70
C GLN A 350 -13.00 -22.89 -8.25
N VAL A 351 -12.56 -21.82 -7.61
CA VAL A 351 -13.02 -21.47 -6.27
C VAL A 351 -14.37 -20.76 -6.38
N LEU A 352 -15.39 -21.33 -5.74
CA LEU A 352 -16.72 -20.75 -5.63
C LEU A 352 -16.86 -20.10 -4.26
N ARG A 353 -17.18 -18.82 -4.23
CA ARG A 353 -17.51 -18.06 -3.04
C ARG A 353 -19.03 -17.95 -2.91
N LEU A 354 -19.60 -18.39 -1.82
CA LEU A 354 -21.02 -18.26 -1.51
C LEU A 354 -21.17 -17.44 -0.21
N SER A 355 -22.05 -16.46 -0.22
CA SER A 355 -22.51 -15.82 1.02
C SER A 355 -23.47 -16.75 1.76
N ARG A 356 -23.77 -16.48 3.03
CA ARG A 356 -24.72 -17.29 3.81
C ARG A 356 -26.08 -17.42 3.09
N SER A 357 -26.62 -16.33 2.61
CA SER A 357 -27.90 -16.29 1.87
C SER A 357 -27.85 -16.96 0.49
N SER A 358 -26.66 -17.16 -0.08
CA SER A 358 -26.47 -17.76 -1.40
C SER A 358 -26.44 -19.31 -1.37
N HIS A 359 -26.60 -19.96 -0.22
CA HIS A 359 -26.68 -21.43 -0.13
C HIS A 359 -28.08 -21.94 -0.53
N THR A 360 -28.47 -21.62 -1.76
CA THR A 360 -29.74 -22.02 -2.35
C THR A 360 -29.54 -23.24 -3.24
N GLY A 361 -30.63 -23.98 -3.53
CA GLY A 361 -30.56 -25.16 -4.39
C GLY A 361 -29.86 -24.90 -5.74
N THR A 362 -30.14 -23.78 -6.37
CA THR A 362 -29.51 -23.37 -7.63
C THR A 362 -27.98 -23.27 -7.51
N ASN A 363 -27.48 -22.71 -6.43
CA ASN A 363 -26.05 -22.56 -6.23
C ASN A 363 -25.38 -23.85 -5.72
N LEU A 364 -26.08 -24.63 -4.92
CA LEU A 364 -25.55 -25.89 -4.37
C LEU A 364 -25.40 -26.98 -5.46
N VAL A 365 -26.24 -26.99 -6.50
CA VAL A 365 -26.05 -27.90 -7.64
C VAL A 365 -24.80 -27.60 -8.46
N ALA A 366 -24.19 -26.41 -8.30
CA ALA A 366 -22.87 -26.11 -8.85
C ALA A 366 -21.73 -26.84 -8.13
N LEU A 367 -21.93 -27.23 -6.86
CA LEU A 367 -20.98 -27.99 -6.07
C LEU A 367 -21.03 -29.48 -6.39
N ALA A 368 -22.23 -30.05 -6.48
CA ALA A 368 -22.45 -31.46 -6.74
C ALA A 368 -23.73 -31.68 -7.54
N PRO A 369 -23.86 -32.78 -8.30
CA PRO A 369 -25.08 -33.12 -9.06
C PRO A 369 -26.32 -33.23 -8.17
N LEU A 370 -27.52 -32.98 -8.73
CA LEU A 370 -28.78 -33.02 -7.99
C LEU A 370 -28.97 -34.34 -7.22
N GLY A 371 -28.68 -35.50 -7.85
CA GLY A 371 -28.79 -36.80 -7.21
C GLY A 371 -27.91 -36.98 -5.96
N TYR A 372 -26.79 -36.29 -5.84
CA TYR A 372 -26.00 -36.25 -4.61
C TYR A 372 -26.80 -35.63 -3.45
N TRP A 373 -27.46 -34.50 -3.73
CA TRP A 373 -28.26 -33.79 -2.74
C TRP A 373 -29.54 -34.54 -2.36
N GLU A 374 -30.19 -35.18 -3.33
CA GLU A 374 -31.37 -36.02 -3.11
C GLU A 374 -31.06 -37.24 -2.22
N THR A 375 -29.87 -37.83 -2.43
CA THR A 375 -29.43 -39.01 -1.68
C THR A 375 -29.08 -38.66 -0.23
N LEU A 376 -28.36 -37.55 0.02
CA LEU A 376 -27.89 -37.18 1.34
C LEU A 376 -28.91 -36.39 2.14
N TYR A 377 -29.75 -35.60 1.47
CA TYR A 377 -30.72 -34.71 2.11
C TYR A 377 -32.12 -34.90 1.50
N PRO A 378 -32.71 -36.07 1.64
CA PRO A 378 -34.03 -36.32 1.07
C PRO A 378 -35.11 -35.43 1.67
N GLY A 379 -35.95 -34.86 0.81
CA GLY A 379 -37.13 -34.08 1.19
C GLY A 379 -38.39 -34.55 0.43
N LYS A 380 -39.56 -33.99 0.76
CA LYS A 380 -40.83 -34.42 0.19
C LYS A 380 -41.01 -34.09 -1.31
N SER A 381 -40.32 -33.08 -1.80
CA SER A 381 -40.39 -32.58 -3.20
C SER A 381 -39.02 -32.21 -3.74
N GLY A 382 -38.03 -33.08 -3.51
CA GLY A 382 -36.63 -32.84 -3.85
C GLY A 382 -35.72 -32.66 -2.62
N PRO A 383 -34.46 -32.25 -2.77
CA PRO A 383 -33.53 -32.13 -1.65
C PRO A 383 -33.98 -31.15 -0.57
N ASN A 384 -33.72 -31.48 0.68
CA ASN A 384 -33.84 -30.52 1.79
C ASN A 384 -32.65 -29.55 1.78
N TRP A 385 -32.77 -28.47 1.05
CA TRP A 385 -31.70 -27.49 0.88
C TRP A 385 -31.27 -26.79 2.18
N THR A 386 -32.19 -26.65 3.12
CA THR A 386 -31.87 -26.05 4.42
C THR A 386 -30.99 -26.98 5.25
N ALA A 387 -31.26 -28.28 5.24
CA ALA A 387 -30.43 -29.29 5.92
C ALA A 387 -29.06 -29.39 5.24
N ALA A 388 -29.00 -29.37 3.90
CA ALA A 388 -27.76 -29.34 3.16
C ALA A 388 -26.90 -28.09 3.47
N ALA A 389 -27.51 -26.91 3.51
CA ALA A 389 -26.80 -25.68 3.84
C ALA A 389 -26.29 -25.71 5.29
N SER A 390 -27.07 -26.22 6.25
CA SER A 390 -26.66 -26.34 7.65
C SER A 390 -25.44 -27.24 7.80
N ASP A 391 -25.43 -28.41 7.16
CA ASP A 391 -24.30 -29.33 7.19
C ASP A 391 -23.04 -28.74 6.52
N LEU A 392 -23.21 -28.01 5.41
CA LEU A 392 -22.12 -27.30 4.76
C LEU A 392 -21.50 -26.23 5.67
N PHE A 393 -22.31 -25.50 6.43
CA PHE A 393 -21.78 -24.53 7.40
C PHE A 393 -20.98 -25.21 8.51
N GLU A 394 -21.44 -26.38 9.01
CA GLU A 394 -20.67 -27.17 9.97
C GLU A 394 -19.35 -27.68 9.37
N GLN A 395 -19.39 -28.20 8.14
CA GLN A 395 -18.18 -28.65 7.47
C GLN A 395 -17.17 -27.51 7.30
N GLN A 396 -17.63 -26.34 6.86
CA GLN A 396 -16.77 -25.16 6.73
C GLN A 396 -16.23 -24.68 8.08
N ALA A 397 -17.04 -24.75 9.15
CA ALA A 397 -16.60 -24.40 10.51
C ALA A 397 -15.49 -25.34 11.03
N ARG A 398 -15.55 -26.63 10.67
CA ARG A 398 -14.50 -27.61 11.00
C ARG A 398 -13.21 -27.37 10.22
N VAL A 399 -13.32 -26.93 8.95
CA VAL A 399 -12.15 -26.55 8.14
C VAL A 399 -11.49 -25.27 8.68
N GLY A 400 -12.29 -24.34 9.18
CA GLY A 400 -11.80 -23.10 9.78
C GLY A 400 -11.75 -21.91 8.83
N ILE A 401 -10.93 -20.92 9.18
CA ILE A 401 -10.82 -19.66 8.42
C ILE A 401 -10.04 -19.89 7.12
N TYR A 402 -10.57 -19.39 6.02
CA TYR A 402 -9.94 -19.42 4.70
C TYR A 402 -9.48 -18.02 4.29
N SER A 403 -8.25 -17.90 3.82
CA SER A 403 -7.75 -16.67 3.20
C SER A 403 -7.81 -16.78 1.67
N PRO A 404 -8.56 -15.91 0.97
CA PRO A 404 -8.54 -15.84 -0.49
C PRO A 404 -7.17 -15.52 -1.08
N ASP A 405 -6.27 -14.96 -0.28
CA ASP A 405 -4.90 -14.62 -0.70
C ASP A 405 -4.05 -15.87 -1.03
N ARG A 406 -4.53 -17.05 -0.67
CA ARG A 406 -3.92 -18.34 -1.03
C ARG A 406 -4.15 -18.74 -2.47
N ILE A 407 -5.10 -18.12 -3.18
CA ILE A 407 -5.40 -18.42 -4.57
C ILE A 407 -4.27 -17.90 -5.45
N ARG A 408 -3.77 -18.78 -6.33
CA ARG A 408 -2.81 -18.45 -7.38
C ARG A 408 -3.44 -18.68 -8.74
N GLY A 409 -3.30 -17.67 -9.59
CA GLY A 409 -3.69 -17.73 -10.99
C GLY A 409 -2.56 -18.22 -11.88
N ARG A 410 -2.68 -17.96 -13.19
CA ARG A 410 -1.71 -18.35 -14.21
C ARG A 410 -0.38 -17.62 -14.04
N GLY A 411 0.69 -18.25 -14.52
CA GLY A 411 2.06 -17.76 -14.40
C GLY A 411 2.94 -18.70 -13.57
N ALA A 412 4.17 -18.34 -13.35
CA ALA A 412 5.11 -19.14 -12.58
C ALA A 412 5.20 -18.66 -11.12
N TRP A 413 5.27 -19.62 -10.20
CA TRP A 413 5.25 -19.38 -8.76
C TRP A 413 6.40 -20.10 -8.06
N TRP A 414 6.86 -19.55 -6.95
CA TRP A 414 7.75 -20.23 -6.03
C TRP A 414 6.93 -20.67 -4.81
N ASP A 415 6.80 -21.98 -4.62
CA ASP A 415 5.90 -22.57 -3.63
C ASP A 415 6.63 -23.64 -2.80
N GLY A 416 7.00 -23.30 -1.56
CA GLY A 416 7.66 -24.21 -0.63
C GLY A 416 8.96 -24.80 -1.19
N GLY A 417 9.80 -23.99 -1.84
CA GLY A 417 11.07 -24.45 -2.43
C GLY A 417 10.95 -25.08 -3.82
N ARG A 418 9.77 -25.06 -4.43
CA ARG A 418 9.46 -25.67 -5.75
C ARG A 418 9.08 -24.63 -6.78
N SER A 419 9.41 -24.90 -8.04
CA SER A 419 8.89 -24.14 -9.17
C SER A 419 7.51 -24.71 -9.58
N VAL A 420 6.50 -23.83 -9.65
CA VAL A 420 5.16 -24.22 -10.11
C VAL A 420 4.76 -23.28 -11.24
N LEU A 421 4.63 -23.81 -12.45
CA LEU A 421 4.06 -23.10 -13.59
C LEU A 421 2.59 -23.48 -13.72
N HIS A 422 1.72 -22.49 -13.64
CA HIS A 422 0.27 -22.64 -13.78
C HIS A 422 -0.16 -22.18 -15.17
N LEU A 423 -0.61 -23.12 -16.00
CA LEU A 423 -1.02 -22.89 -17.39
C LEU A 423 -2.54 -22.76 -17.57
N GLY A 424 -3.28 -22.63 -16.48
CA GLY A 424 -4.74 -22.49 -16.48
C GLY A 424 -5.47 -23.81 -16.27
N ASP A 425 -5.24 -24.81 -17.05
CA ASP A 425 -5.88 -26.14 -16.99
C ASP A 425 -4.97 -27.21 -16.35
N ARG A 426 -3.68 -26.94 -16.24
CA ARG A 426 -2.66 -27.85 -15.69
C ARG A 426 -1.55 -27.08 -14.98
N LEU A 427 -0.77 -27.81 -14.20
CA LEU A 427 0.42 -27.34 -13.51
C LEU A 427 1.65 -28.08 -14.02
N VAL A 428 2.79 -27.39 -14.08
CA VAL A 428 4.10 -28.02 -14.23
C VAL A 428 4.88 -27.75 -12.95
N VAL A 429 5.12 -28.81 -12.17
CA VAL A 429 5.79 -28.72 -10.86
C VAL A 429 7.16 -29.33 -10.97
N ASP A 430 8.22 -28.53 -10.79
CA ASP A 430 9.62 -28.94 -10.97
C ASP A 430 9.86 -29.70 -12.29
N GLY A 431 9.22 -29.23 -13.36
CA GLY A 431 9.30 -29.83 -14.72
C GLY A 431 8.35 -31.00 -14.97
N ALA A 432 7.58 -31.46 -13.98
CA ALA A 432 6.62 -32.56 -14.16
C ALA A 432 5.18 -32.05 -14.36
N ASP A 433 4.51 -32.50 -15.41
CA ASP A 433 3.09 -32.20 -15.65
C ASP A 433 2.19 -32.80 -14.54
N ARG A 434 1.22 -32.00 -14.08
CA ARG A 434 0.21 -32.38 -13.11
C ARG A 434 -1.15 -31.86 -13.52
N LEU A 435 -2.20 -32.60 -13.16
CA LEU A 435 -3.57 -32.09 -13.31
C LEU A 435 -3.79 -30.94 -12.31
N ILE A 436 -4.58 -29.95 -12.69
CA ILE A 436 -4.93 -28.80 -11.84
C ILE A 436 -5.68 -29.24 -10.57
N THR A 437 -6.31 -30.42 -10.60
CA THR A 437 -6.99 -31.03 -9.46
C THR A 437 -6.03 -31.73 -8.49
N ASP A 438 -4.81 -32.03 -8.93
CA ASP A 438 -3.80 -32.68 -8.12
C ASP A 438 -3.23 -31.64 -7.12
N ARG A 439 -3.50 -31.85 -5.86
CA ARG A 439 -2.95 -31.00 -4.83
C ARG A 439 -1.45 -31.20 -4.71
N ILE A 440 -0.72 -30.09 -4.72
CA ILE A 440 0.69 -30.13 -4.41
C ILE A 440 0.82 -30.37 -2.91
N LYS A 441 1.48 -31.48 -2.52
CA LYS A 441 1.74 -31.80 -1.11
C LYS A 441 2.52 -30.65 -0.46
N ASP A 442 2.12 -30.25 0.73
CA ASP A 442 2.73 -29.17 1.54
C ASP A 442 2.68 -27.80 0.89
N SER A 443 1.81 -27.58 -0.11
CA SER A 443 1.52 -26.26 -0.66
C SER A 443 0.56 -25.48 0.23
N THR A 444 0.91 -24.25 0.53
CA THR A 444 0.00 -23.30 1.19
C THR A 444 -0.94 -22.60 0.21
N TYR A 445 -0.70 -22.74 -1.09
CA TYR A 445 -1.46 -22.11 -2.16
C TYR A 445 -2.51 -23.04 -2.76
N LEU A 446 -3.49 -22.42 -3.39
CA LEU A 446 -4.53 -23.11 -4.14
C LEU A 446 -4.50 -22.64 -5.59
N TYR A 447 -4.28 -23.57 -6.49
CA TYR A 447 -4.27 -23.34 -7.94
C TYR A 447 -5.65 -23.70 -8.50
N GLN A 448 -6.34 -22.70 -9.08
CA GLN A 448 -7.68 -22.91 -9.63
C GLN A 448 -7.66 -23.05 -11.14
N ARG A 449 -8.59 -23.83 -11.71
CA ARG A 449 -8.71 -23.96 -13.16
C ARG A 449 -9.13 -22.64 -13.79
N LEU A 450 -8.39 -22.21 -14.80
CA LEU A 450 -8.63 -21.02 -15.61
C LEU A 450 -8.52 -21.37 -17.11
N SER A 451 -8.75 -20.39 -18.00
CA SER A 451 -8.48 -20.56 -19.41
C SER A 451 -7.04 -20.97 -19.68
N SER A 452 -6.82 -21.93 -20.53
CA SER A 452 -5.50 -22.47 -20.84
C SER A 452 -4.61 -21.41 -21.54
N LEU A 453 -3.33 -21.39 -21.14
CA LEU A 453 -2.25 -20.70 -21.86
C LEU A 453 -1.43 -21.74 -22.60
N GLN A 454 -0.98 -21.41 -23.81
CA GLN A 454 -0.12 -22.32 -24.59
C GLN A 454 1.25 -22.51 -23.92
N GLY A 455 1.83 -21.51 -23.31
CA GLY A 455 3.05 -21.57 -22.51
C GLY A 455 4.14 -22.52 -23.02
N PRO A 456 5.12 -22.87 -22.17
CA PRO A 456 6.25 -23.73 -22.57
C PRO A 456 5.98 -25.25 -22.59
N ALA A 457 4.71 -25.65 -22.49
CA ALA A 457 4.35 -27.06 -22.39
C ALA A 457 4.94 -27.89 -23.54
N ASN A 458 5.68 -28.94 -23.19
CA ASN A 458 6.36 -29.84 -24.12
C ASN A 458 7.43 -29.19 -25.02
N ALA A 459 7.81 -27.92 -24.78
CA ALA A 459 8.88 -27.28 -25.52
C ALA A 459 10.24 -27.72 -24.95
N THR A 460 11.16 -28.08 -25.84
CA THR A 460 12.55 -28.37 -25.46
C THR A 460 13.22 -27.06 -25.06
N PRO A 461 13.79 -26.93 -23.82
CA PRO A 461 14.49 -25.73 -23.40
C PRO A 461 15.59 -25.32 -24.38
N LEU A 462 15.78 -24.02 -24.57
CA LEU A 462 16.93 -23.51 -25.33
C LEU A 462 18.24 -23.93 -24.64
N THR A 463 19.22 -24.29 -25.46
CA THR A 463 20.62 -24.44 -25.01
C THR A 463 21.23 -23.09 -24.66
N ASP A 464 22.38 -23.07 -23.95
CA ASP A 464 23.09 -21.83 -23.62
C ASP A 464 23.45 -21.04 -24.92
N ALA A 465 23.89 -21.72 -25.97
CA ALA A 465 24.24 -21.10 -27.23
C ALA A 465 23.02 -20.50 -27.99
N GLU A 466 21.87 -21.19 -27.99
CA GLU A 466 20.64 -20.65 -28.59
C GLU A 466 20.08 -19.48 -27.81
N ALA A 467 20.15 -19.54 -26.47
CA ALA A 467 19.68 -18.47 -25.59
C ALA A 467 20.57 -17.22 -25.68
N TYR A 468 21.87 -17.40 -25.80
CA TYR A 468 22.83 -16.30 -25.99
C TYR A 468 22.52 -15.45 -27.23
N MET A 469 22.07 -16.07 -28.34
CA MET A 469 21.67 -15.33 -29.55
C MET A 469 20.55 -14.32 -29.29
N LEU A 470 19.65 -14.60 -28.32
CA LEU A 470 18.58 -13.67 -27.98
C LEU A 470 19.13 -12.43 -27.30
N ALA A 471 20.12 -12.58 -26.43
CA ALA A 471 20.82 -11.45 -25.79
C ALA A 471 21.55 -10.60 -26.86
N GLU A 472 22.32 -11.24 -27.76
CA GLU A 472 23.01 -10.54 -28.84
C GLU A 472 22.07 -9.73 -29.75
N ILE A 473 20.89 -10.28 -30.08
CA ILE A 473 19.89 -9.55 -30.86
C ILE A 473 19.38 -8.34 -30.12
N ALA A 474 19.10 -8.46 -28.81
CA ALA A 474 18.66 -7.34 -27.98
C ALA A 474 19.71 -6.23 -27.91
N GLU A 475 21.00 -6.56 -27.88
CA GLU A 475 22.10 -5.59 -27.82
C GLU A 475 22.30 -4.86 -29.14
N ARG A 476 21.89 -5.45 -30.28
CA ARG A 476 22.02 -4.84 -31.60
C ARG A 476 21.01 -3.74 -31.91
N PHE A 477 19.95 -3.57 -31.13
CA PHE A 477 19.12 -2.39 -31.27
C PHE A 477 19.96 -1.13 -30.96
N HIS A 478 19.62 -0.03 -31.61
CA HIS A 478 20.46 1.17 -31.56
C HIS A 478 20.23 1.94 -30.24
N TRP A 479 20.82 1.46 -29.16
CA TRP A 479 20.67 2.00 -27.81
C TRP A 479 21.49 3.28 -27.60
N GLU A 480 20.93 4.22 -26.83
CA GLU A 480 21.67 5.35 -26.27
C GLU A 480 22.73 4.88 -25.27
N VAL A 481 22.33 3.98 -24.38
CA VAL A 481 23.21 3.32 -23.41
C VAL A 481 23.32 1.84 -23.80
N PRO A 482 24.50 1.31 -24.14
CA PRO A 482 24.66 -0.08 -24.58
C PRO A 482 24.07 -1.12 -23.63
N ALA A 483 24.20 -0.93 -22.32
CA ALA A 483 23.63 -1.82 -21.29
C ALA A 483 22.09 -2.00 -21.40
N SER A 484 21.38 -1.11 -22.12
CA SER A 484 19.93 -1.21 -22.32
C SER A 484 19.52 -2.51 -23.01
N GLY A 485 20.32 -2.99 -23.98
CA GLY A 485 20.06 -4.26 -24.66
C GLY A 485 20.11 -5.45 -23.70
N LEU A 486 21.14 -5.49 -22.90
CA LEU A 486 21.30 -6.51 -21.84
C LEU A 486 20.15 -6.48 -20.84
N LEU A 487 19.72 -5.28 -20.39
CA LEU A 487 18.59 -5.13 -19.47
C LEU A 487 17.26 -5.53 -20.11
N LEU A 488 17.03 -5.25 -21.39
CA LEU A 488 15.85 -5.71 -22.12
C LEU A 488 15.81 -7.24 -22.21
N ALA A 489 16.93 -7.85 -22.60
CA ALA A 489 17.05 -9.32 -22.67
C ALA A 489 16.78 -9.96 -21.30
N GLY A 490 17.33 -9.38 -20.25
CA GLY A 490 17.05 -9.81 -18.87
C GLY A 490 15.59 -9.66 -18.50
N TRP A 491 14.93 -8.56 -18.86
CA TRP A 491 13.52 -8.35 -18.59
C TRP A 491 12.64 -9.38 -19.31
N VAL A 492 12.86 -9.60 -20.60
CA VAL A 492 12.08 -10.57 -21.41
C VAL A 492 12.21 -11.99 -20.86
N THR A 493 13.41 -12.35 -20.40
CA THR A 493 13.68 -13.66 -19.81
C THR A 493 12.95 -13.83 -18.48
N LEU A 494 12.96 -12.84 -17.60
CA LEU A 494 12.34 -12.92 -16.27
C LEU A 494 10.83 -12.72 -16.29
N ALA A 495 10.31 -12.02 -17.28
CA ALA A 495 8.91 -11.62 -17.33
C ALA A 495 7.93 -12.82 -17.20
N PRO A 496 8.10 -13.96 -17.89
CA PRO A 496 7.21 -15.11 -17.74
C PRO A 496 7.23 -15.77 -16.36
N ILE A 497 8.29 -15.55 -15.57
CA ILE A 497 8.44 -16.11 -14.23
C ILE A 497 8.29 -15.06 -13.12
N CYS A 498 7.69 -13.90 -13.41
CA CYS A 498 7.61 -12.77 -12.49
C CYS A 498 6.96 -13.11 -11.14
N GLY A 499 6.01 -14.04 -11.08
CA GLY A 499 5.40 -14.49 -9.83
C GLY A 499 6.33 -15.32 -8.93
N ALA A 500 7.41 -15.86 -9.48
CA ALA A 500 8.41 -16.61 -8.73
C ALA A 500 9.60 -15.76 -8.26
N LEU A 501 9.63 -14.47 -8.62
CA LEU A 501 10.74 -13.57 -8.30
C LEU A 501 10.52 -12.85 -6.97
N PRO A 502 11.57 -12.69 -6.13
CA PRO A 502 11.48 -11.90 -4.89
C PRO A 502 11.35 -10.40 -5.15
N TRP A 503 11.97 -9.91 -6.21
CA TRP A 503 11.86 -8.55 -6.73
C TRP A 503 11.50 -8.57 -8.20
N ARG A 504 10.59 -7.70 -8.64
CA ARG A 504 10.07 -7.58 -10.01
C ARG A 504 10.47 -6.24 -10.59
N PRO A 505 11.61 -6.18 -11.31
CA PRO A 505 12.07 -4.95 -11.94
C PRO A 505 11.17 -4.58 -13.13
N HIS A 506 10.96 -3.29 -13.33
CA HIS A 506 10.21 -2.75 -14.46
C HIS A 506 11.14 -2.08 -15.44
N THR A 507 10.72 -1.97 -16.69
CA THR A 507 11.47 -1.26 -17.73
C THR A 507 10.59 -0.23 -18.43
N TRP A 508 11.21 0.84 -18.88
CA TRP A 508 10.55 1.87 -19.69
C TRP A 508 11.34 2.12 -20.98
N LEU A 509 10.77 1.68 -22.08
CA LEU A 509 11.34 1.86 -23.41
C LEU A 509 10.95 3.24 -23.96
N THR A 510 11.94 4.06 -24.25
CA THR A 510 11.75 5.38 -24.85
C THR A 510 12.46 5.49 -26.19
N ALA A 511 11.83 6.19 -27.12
CA ALA A 511 12.39 6.41 -28.42
C ALA A 511 11.70 7.56 -29.17
N ALA A 512 12.44 8.34 -29.93
CA ALA A 512 11.86 9.25 -30.91
C ALA A 512 11.02 8.48 -31.96
N ALA A 513 10.10 9.17 -32.60
CA ALA A 513 9.30 8.55 -33.67
C ALA A 513 10.23 7.97 -34.76
N GLY A 514 9.97 6.73 -35.18
CA GLY A 514 10.75 6.04 -36.22
C GLY A 514 12.08 5.42 -35.75
N SER A 515 12.39 5.40 -34.46
CA SER A 515 13.62 4.81 -33.89
C SER A 515 13.62 3.28 -33.74
N GLY A 516 12.55 2.58 -34.16
CA GLY A 516 12.47 1.11 -34.06
C GLY A 516 11.78 0.57 -32.80
N LYS A 517 11.12 1.43 -32.02
CA LYS A 517 10.38 1.05 -30.79
C LYS A 517 9.36 -0.08 -31.05
N SER A 518 8.51 0.05 -32.07
CA SER A 518 7.54 -0.97 -32.44
C SER A 518 8.20 -2.28 -32.88
N ALA A 519 9.36 -2.23 -33.56
CA ALA A 519 10.09 -3.44 -33.91
C ALA A 519 10.56 -4.21 -32.66
N ILE A 520 10.99 -3.52 -31.59
CA ILE A 520 11.32 -4.17 -30.32
C ILE A 520 10.09 -4.84 -29.74
N LEU A 521 8.96 -4.15 -29.70
CA LEU A 521 7.73 -4.69 -29.09
C LEU A 521 7.16 -5.85 -29.92
N ASP A 522 6.98 -5.64 -31.22
CA ASP A 522 6.25 -6.57 -32.10
C ASP A 522 7.09 -7.76 -32.52
N ARG A 523 8.40 -7.57 -32.70
CA ARG A 523 9.26 -8.59 -33.29
C ARG A 523 10.28 -9.21 -32.34
N TYR A 524 10.44 -8.65 -31.15
CA TYR A 524 11.31 -9.23 -30.13
C TYR A 524 10.53 -9.57 -28.85
N VAL A 525 9.85 -8.62 -28.23
CA VAL A 525 9.19 -8.83 -26.94
C VAL A 525 7.95 -9.71 -27.05
N THR A 526 7.03 -9.36 -27.92
CA THR A 526 5.73 -10.05 -28.05
C THR A 526 5.88 -11.52 -28.45
N PRO A 527 6.69 -11.89 -29.45
CA PRO A 527 6.85 -13.31 -29.81
C PRO A 527 7.53 -14.13 -28.71
N LEU A 528 8.45 -13.54 -27.94
CA LEU A 528 9.14 -14.25 -26.87
C LEU A 528 8.25 -14.43 -25.61
N LEU A 529 7.29 -13.53 -25.39
CA LEU A 529 6.31 -13.66 -24.30
C LEU A 529 5.12 -14.55 -24.69
N GLY A 530 4.66 -14.48 -25.93
CA GLY A 530 3.46 -15.20 -26.39
C GLY A 530 2.27 -14.98 -25.44
N ASP A 531 1.53 -16.05 -25.15
CA ASP A 531 0.39 -16.03 -24.22
C ASP A 531 0.76 -15.77 -22.75
N MET A 532 2.06 -15.83 -22.41
CA MET A 532 2.53 -15.55 -21.04
C MET A 532 2.68 -14.04 -20.75
N GLY A 533 2.14 -13.15 -21.59
CA GLY A 533 2.15 -11.71 -21.42
C GLY A 533 0.77 -11.08 -21.57
N LEU A 534 0.47 -10.05 -20.78
CA LEU A 534 -0.68 -9.18 -20.95
C LEU A 534 -0.24 -7.92 -21.72
N ILE A 535 -0.59 -7.85 -23.01
CA ILE A 535 -0.25 -6.73 -23.87
C ILE A 535 -1.44 -5.77 -23.88
N VAL A 536 -1.21 -4.52 -23.52
CA VAL A 536 -2.22 -3.45 -23.46
C VAL A 536 -1.69 -2.16 -24.07
N ALA A 537 -2.59 -1.31 -24.54
CA ALA A 537 -2.22 -0.06 -25.19
C ALA A 537 -3.22 1.08 -24.87
N GLY A 538 -2.81 2.30 -25.18
CA GLY A 538 -3.69 3.48 -25.26
C GLY A 538 -4.43 3.79 -23.96
N ASN A 539 -5.76 3.79 -24.01
CA ASN A 539 -6.63 4.23 -22.90
C ASN A 539 -6.84 3.20 -21.77
N THR A 540 -5.98 2.19 -21.66
CA THR A 540 -6.04 1.20 -20.58
C THR A 540 -5.88 1.87 -19.21
N THR A 541 -6.71 1.45 -18.25
CA THR A 541 -6.75 2.00 -16.89
C THR A 541 -6.18 1.04 -15.84
N GLU A 542 -5.75 1.56 -14.68
CA GLU A 542 -5.30 0.73 -13.54
C GLU A 542 -6.34 -0.32 -13.14
N PRO A 543 -7.64 0.00 -12.97
CA PRO A 543 -8.65 -1.01 -12.67
C PRO A 543 -8.79 -2.08 -13.76
N GLY A 544 -8.64 -1.70 -15.03
CA GLY A 544 -8.67 -2.63 -16.15
C GLY A 544 -7.54 -3.66 -16.09
N ILE A 545 -6.30 -3.21 -15.89
CA ILE A 545 -5.12 -4.10 -15.73
C ILE A 545 -5.33 -5.02 -14.52
N ARG A 546 -5.73 -4.49 -13.39
CA ARG A 546 -5.92 -5.24 -12.15
C ARG A 546 -7.02 -6.31 -12.28
N GLN A 547 -8.12 -5.99 -12.97
CA GLN A 547 -9.20 -6.94 -13.22
C GLN A 547 -8.83 -7.99 -14.26
N ALA A 548 -8.02 -7.65 -15.24
CA ALA A 548 -7.49 -8.61 -16.22
C ALA A 548 -6.54 -9.63 -15.58
N LEU A 549 -5.65 -9.15 -14.71
CA LEU A 549 -4.68 -10.01 -14.01
C LEU A 549 -5.33 -10.82 -12.88
N ARG A 550 -6.23 -10.25 -12.08
CA ARG A 550 -6.81 -10.91 -10.89
C ARG A 550 -5.74 -11.53 -9.99
N ALA A 551 -5.62 -12.87 -10.03
CA ALA A 551 -4.64 -13.65 -9.28
C ALA A 551 -3.48 -14.14 -10.15
N ASP A 552 -3.44 -13.78 -11.43
CA ASP A 552 -2.39 -14.17 -12.36
C ASP A 552 -1.09 -13.42 -12.08
N ALA A 553 0.03 -14.08 -12.30
CA ALA A 553 1.36 -13.49 -12.30
C ALA A 553 1.90 -13.47 -13.74
N LEU A 554 1.34 -12.58 -14.54
CA LEU A 554 1.75 -12.35 -15.92
C LEU A 554 2.37 -10.97 -16.06
N PRO A 555 3.43 -10.79 -16.87
CA PRO A 555 3.99 -9.47 -17.16
C PRO A 555 3.01 -8.62 -17.96
N VAL A 556 3.13 -7.31 -17.82
CA VAL A 556 2.33 -6.32 -18.55
C VAL A 556 3.22 -5.54 -19.48
N VAL A 557 2.92 -5.60 -20.76
CA VAL A 557 3.52 -4.74 -21.79
C VAL A 557 2.51 -3.66 -22.12
N PHE A 558 2.87 -2.41 -21.87
CA PHE A 558 2.00 -1.26 -22.08
C PHE A 558 2.58 -0.37 -23.18
N ASP A 559 2.03 -0.49 -24.38
CA ASP A 559 2.40 0.39 -25.48
C ASP A 559 1.61 1.71 -25.44
N GLU A 560 2.21 2.77 -26.00
CA GLU A 560 1.67 4.13 -25.97
C GLU A 560 1.38 4.65 -24.56
N ALA A 561 2.33 4.42 -23.63
CA ALA A 561 2.28 4.93 -22.25
C ALA A 561 2.47 6.46 -22.20
N GLU A 562 1.86 7.20 -23.11
CA GLU A 562 1.98 8.65 -23.22
C GLU A 562 0.98 9.36 -22.30
N SER A 563 1.33 10.57 -21.90
CA SER A 563 0.54 11.36 -20.97
C SER A 563 0.51 12.82 -21.39
N ASN A 564 -0.10 13.09 -22.53
CA ASN A 564 -0.15 14.41 -23.13
C ASN A 564 -1.19 15.31 -22.44
N GLU A 565 -2.30 14.76 -21.98
CA GLU A 565 -3.37 15.48 -21.29
C GLU A 565 -3.34 15.26 -19.78
N ARG A 566 -3.98 16.13 -19.02
CA ARG A 566 -4.04 16.05 -17.55
C ARG A 566 -4.72 14.77 -17.05
N THR A 567 -5.73 14.30 -17.76
CA THR A 567 -6.45 13.04 -17.50
C THR A 567 -5.54 11.83 -17.71
N ASP A 568 -4.72 11.84 -18.77
CA ASP A 568 -3.76 10.80 -19.08
C ASP A 568 -2.64 10.74 -18.05
N GLN A 569 -2.20 11.90 -17.55
CA GLN A 569 -1.21 11.98 -16.48
C GLN A 569 -1.73 11.31 -15.19
N GLN A 570 -2.99 11.56 -14.81
CA GLN A 570 -3.59 10.93 -13.63
C GLN A 570 -3.72 9.41 -13.81
N ARG A 571 -4.18 8.97 -14.98
CA ARG A 571 -4.27 7.56 -15.35
C ARG A 571 -2.91 6.88 -15.26
N MET A 572 -1.89 7.47 -15.86
CA MET A 572 -0.52 6.93 -15.84
C MET A 572 0.05 6.88 -14.41
N GLN A 573 -0.19 7.90 -13.58
CA GLN A 573 0.24 7.87 -12.18
C GLN A 573 -0.44 6.76 -11.37
N ALA A 574 -1.70 6.42 -11.67
CA ALA A 574 -2.39 5.29 -11.05
C ALA A 574 -1.75 3.94 -11.46
N ILE A 575 -1.39 3.78 -12.74
CA ILE A 575 -0.70 2.59 -13.26
C ILE A 575 0.71 2.47 -12.67
N LEU A 576 1.46 3.57 -12.56
CA LEU A 576 2.75 3.60 -11.89
C LEU A 576 2.62 3.24 -10.40
N GLY A 577 1.53 3.67 -9.76
CA GLY A 577 1.19 3.25 -8.40
C GLY A 577 1.01 1.74 -8.27
N LEU A 578 0.34 1.11 -9.26
CA LEU A 578 0.19 -0.33 -9.33
C LEU A 578 1.53 -1.05 -9.53
N ALA A 579 2.36 -0.58 -10.46
CA ALA A 579 3.69 -1.12 -10.70
C ALA A 579 4.59 -1.04 -9.45
N ARG A 580 4.54 0.08 -8.71
CA ARG A 580 5.28 0.23 -7.44
C ARG A 580 4.93 -0.86 -6.41
N VAL A 581 3.64 -1.19 -6.28
CA VAL A 581 3.19 -2.25 -5.37
C VAL A 581 3.61 -3.63 -5.90
N ALA A 582 3.59 -3.81 -7.23
CA ALA A 582 3.96 -5.07 -7.87
C ALA A 582 5.46 -5.41 -7.77
N SER A 583 6.35 -4.42 -7.54
CA SER A 583 7.81 -4.63 -7.54
C SER A 583 8.31 -5.59 -6.47
N SER A 584 7.72 -5.57 -5.27
CA SER A 584 8.22 -6.32 -4.11
C SER A 584 7.23 -7.36 -3.61
N GLU A 585 7.71 -8.33 -2.86
CA GLU A 585 6.88 -9.32 -2.15
C GLU A 585 6.30 -8.77 -0.83
N SER A 586 5.89 -7.52 -0.80
CA SER A 586 5.25 -7.00 0.40
C SER A 586 3.91 -7.71 0.66
N LYS A 587 3.57 -7.95 1.93
CA LYS A 587 2.23 -8.43 2.34
C LYS A 587 1.15 -7.34 2.15
N ALA A 588 1.48 -6.24 1.48
CA ALA A 588 0.56 -5.14 1.22
C ALA A 588 -0.41 -5.50 0.09
N HIS A 589 -1.69 -5.42 0.37
CA HIS A 589 -2.76 -5.63 -0.59
C HIS A 589 -3.34 -4.30 -1.06
N THR A 590 -3.67 -4.21 -2.34
CA THR A 590 -4.52 -3.13 -2.82
C THR A 590 -5.97 -3.49 -2.47
N LEU A 591 -6.56 -2.71 -1.57
CA LEU A 591 -7.94 -2.90 -1.12
C LEU A 591 -8.88 -2.01 -1.94
N LYS A 592 -9.94 -2.58 -2.47
CA LYS A 592 -11.03 -1.83 -3.15
C LYS A 592 -12.37 -2.28 -2.58
N GLY A 593 -13.21 -1.32 -2.19
CA GLY A 593 -14.60 -1.59 -1.81
C GLY A 593 -15.44 -1.99 -3.02
N THR A 594 -16.38 -2.90 -2.83
CA THR A 594 -17.43 -3.19 -3.80
C THR A 594 -18.70 -2.40 -3.46
N PRO A 595 -19.64 -2.22 -4.41
CA PRO A 595 -20.93 -1.59 -4.13
C PRO A 595 -21.73 -2.31 -3.02
N GLU A 596 -21.50 -3.62 -2.86
CA GLU A 596 -22.15 -4.46 -1.86
C GLU A 596 -21.50 -4.34 -0.46
N GLY A 597 -20.50 -3.47 -0.30
CA GLY A 597 -19.81 -3.23 0.97
C GLY A 597 -18.68 -4.22 1.29
N ASP A 598 -18.40 -5.16 0.39
CA ASP A 598 -17.28 -6.08 0.50
C ASP A 598 -15.96 -5.41 0.13
N THR A 599 -14.85 -5.95 0.64
CA THR A 599 -13.50 -5.51 0.26
C THR A 599 -12.86 -6.55 -0.63
N GLN A 600 -12.56 -6.17 -1.87
CA GLN A 600 -11.73 -6.99 -2.75
C GLN A 600 -10.25 -6.69 -2.48
N ARG A 601 -9.47 -7.76 -2.31
CA ARG A 601 -8.02 -7.71 -2.13
C ARG A 601 -7.33 -8.13 -3.42
N PHE A 602 -6.33 -7.36 -3.83
CA PHE A 602 -5.53 -7.67 -5.02
C PHE A 602 -4.07 -7.65 -4.65
N THR A 603 -3.37 -8.70 -5.05
CA THR A 603 -1.91 -8.81 -4.95
C THR A 603 -1.36 -8.96 -6.35
N ILE A 604 -0.86 -7.87 -6.93
CA ILE A 604 -0.30 -7.89 -8.28
C ILE A 604 1.17 -8.29 -8.20
N ARG A 605 1.54 -9.32 -8.94
CA ARG A 605 2.92 -9.86 -9.02
C ARG A 605 3.41 -9.88 -10.46
N SER A 606 3.40 -8.72 -11.08
CA SER A 606 3.71 -8.53 -12.50
C SER A 606 4.93 -7.66 -12.70
N MET A 607 5.73 -7.95 -13.70
CA MET A 607 6.73 -7.04 -14.25
C MET A 607 6.06 -6.17 -15.32
N PHE A 608 6.45 -4.90 -15.40
CA PHE A 608 5.91 -3.96 -16.38
C PHE A 608 6.99 -3.53 -17.36
N LEU A 609 6.66 -3.53 -18.64
CA LEU A 609 7.40 -2.83 -19.70
C LEU A 609 6.48 -1.75 -20.26
N MET A 610 6.86 -0.50 -20.02
CA MET A 610 6.18 0.68 -20.57
C MET A 610 6.88 1.13 -21.83
N SER A 611 6.16 1.66 -22.80
CA SER A 611 6.69 2.14 -24.07
C SER A 611 6.06 3.47 -24.44
N SER A 612 6.88 4.50 -24.66
CA SER A 612 6.43 5.87 -25.02
C SER A 612 7.52 6.68 -25.72
N ILE A 613 7.18 7.87 -26.22
CA ILE A 613 8.17 8.82 -26.75
C ILE A 613 9.00 9.41 -25.59
N ALA A 614 8.35 9.78 -24.50
CA ALA A 614 9.00 10.36 -23.32
C ALA A 614 8.50 9.69 -22.03
N THR A 615 9.35 9.60 -21.02
CA THR A 615 8.96 8.99 -19.74
C THR A 615 8.03 9.90 -18.94
N SER A 616 7.07 9.28 -18.25
CA SER A 616 6.22 9.96 -17.26
C SER A 616 6.72 9.77 -15.81
N LEU A 617 7.98 9.37 -15.61
CA LEU A 617 8.60 9.10 -14.32
C LEU A 617 8.97 10.42 -13.61
N LYS A 618 8.00 10.99 -12.88
CA LYS A 618 8.18 12.26 -12.16
C LYS A 618 8.75 12.08 -10.75
N GLN A 619 8.44 10.94 -10.09
CA GLN A 619 8.84 10.68 -8.71
C GLN A 619 10.12 9.84 -8.64
N GLY A 620 11.00 10.14 -7.68
CA GLY A 620 12.22 9.35 -7.44
C GLY A 620 11.92 7.86 -7.15
N ALA A 621 10.80 7.61 -6.46
CA ALA A 621 10.31 6.25 -6.21
C ALA A 621 9.98 5.46 -7.48
N ASP A 622 9.54 6.12 -8.56
CA ASP A 622 9.30 5.47 -9.85
C ASP A 622 10.60 5.26 -10.60
N LYS A 623 11.46 6.29 -10.65
CA LYS A 623 12.76 6.20 -11.30
C LYS A 623 13.61 5.05 -10.80
N SER A 624 13.56 4.77 -9.48
CA SER A 624 14.32 3.68 -8.86
C SER A 624 13.74 2.27 -9.08
N ARG A 625 12.56 2.14 -9.73
CA ARG A 625 11.91 0.85 -10.05
C ARG A 625 11.80 0.56 -11.53
N PHE A 626 12.08 1.56 -12.37
CA PHE A 626 12.05 1.44 -13.82
C PHE A 626 13.44 1.65 -14.40
N ALA A 627 13.99 0.64 -15.06
CA ALA A 627 15.15 0.82 -15.91
C ALA A 627 14.71 1.55 -17.20
N GLN A 628 15.28 2.72 -17.49
CA GLN A 628 14.95 3.48 -18.68
C GLN A 628 15.82 2.99 -19.85
N LEU A 629 15.20 2.46 -20.87
CA LEU A 629 15.85 1.92 -22.06
C LEU A 629 15.59 2.88 -23.23
N THR A 630 16.58 3.68 -23.59
CA THR A 630 16.42 4.72 -24.62
C THR A 630 17.09 4.32 -25.92
N LEU A 631 16.33 4.36 -27.02
CA LEU A 631 16.87 4.21 -28.37
C LEU A 631 17.39 5.55 -28.88
N ARG A 632 18.52 5.52 -29.51
CA ARG A 632 19.08 6.68 -30.24
C ARG A 632 18.20 7.09 -31.42
N ASN A 633 18.28 8.36 -31.76
CA ASN A 633 17.64 8.85 -32.96
C ASN A 633 18.33 8.24 -34.19
N PRO A 634 17.59 7.61 -35.12
CA PRO A 634 18.17 7.05 -36.35
C PRO A 634 18.95 8.07 -37.21
N SER A 635 18.64 9.35 -37.11
CA SER A 635 19.31 10.41 -37.84
C SER A 635 20.79 10.62 -37.44
N GLU A 636 21.22 10.11 -36.30
CA GLU A 636 22.62 10.19 -35.83
C GLU A 636 23.58 9.30 -36.63
N LEU A 637 23.04 8.30 -37.35
CA LEU A 637 23.84 7.45 -38.22
C LEU A 637 23.73 7.85 -39.68
N PRO A 638 24.83 7.75 -40.46
CA PRO A 638 24.78 7.91 -41.94
C PRO A 638 23.73 6.95 -42.53
N LYS A 639 22.99 7.44 -43.53
CA LYS A 639 21.86 6.70 -44.14
C LYS A 639 22.24 5.27 -44.59
N GLU A 640 23.41 5.12 -45.19
CA GLU A 640 23.91 3.82 -45.71
C GLU A 640 24.18 2.81 -44.55
N HIS A 641 24.87 3.28 -43.50
CA HIS A 641 25.15 2.44 -42.34
C HIS A 641 23.87 2.04 -41.60
N ARG A 642 22.91 2.95 -41.49
CA ARG A 642 21.61 2.71 -40.85
C ARG A 642 20.81 1.65 -41.60
N GLN A 643 20.78 1.72 -42.94
CA GLN A 643 20.07 0.74 -43.77
C GLN A 643 20.70 -0.64 -43.65
N ALA A 644 22.02 -0.75 -43.82
CA ALA A 644 22.74 -2.02 -43.69
C ALA A 644 22.61 -2.65 -42.31
N HIS A 645 22.68 -1.84 -41.23
CA HIS A 645 22.49 -2.30 -39.88
C HIS A 645 21.07 -2.85 -39.67
N TRP A 646 20.05 -2.09 -40.14
CA TRP A 646 18.66 -2.52 -40.03
C TRP A 646 18.37 -3.80 -40.81
N GLU A 647 18.85 -3.91 -42.04
CA GLU A 647 18.70 -5.13 -42.86
C GLU A 647 19.35 -6.36 -42.20
N ALA A 648 20.46 -6.18 -41.53
CA ALA A 648 21.11 -7.26 -40.76
C ALA A 648 20.29 -7.68 -39.53
N LEU A 649 19.84 -6.71 -38.75
CA LEU A 649 19.00 -6.95 -37.58
C LEU A 649 17.66 -7.57 -37.97
N ASP A 650 17.04 -7.13 -39.05
CA ASP A 650 15.78 -7.61 -39.59
C ASP A 650 15.85 -9.09 -39.96
N ARG A 651 16.94 -9.48 -40.64
CA ARG A 651 17.20 -10.90 -40.97
C ARG A 651 17.40 -11.77 -39.72
N ASP A 652 18.07 -11.25 -38.69
CA ASP A 652 18.30 -12.00 -37.46
C ASP A 652 17.01 -12.12 -36.63
N LEU A 653 16.18 -11.08 -36.59
CA LEU A 653 14.86 -11.15 -35.99
C LEU A 653 13.98 -12.22 -36.67
N ASP A 654 13.93 -12.23 -38.02
CA ASP A 654 13.16 -13.25 -38.78
C ASP A 654 13.68 -14.67 -38.57
N ARG A 655 15.00 -14.82 -38.41
CA ARG A 655 15.64 -16.13 -38.27
C ARG A 655 15.55 -16.72 -36.88
N PHE A 656 15.72 -15.89 -35.82
CA PHE A 656 15.96 -16.34 -34.47
C PHE A 656 14.81 -16.02 -33.51
N ILE A 657 13.85 -15.19 -33.91
CA ILE A 657 12.71 -14.83 -33.04
C ILE A 657 11.42 -15.39 -33.62
N SER A 658 10.72 -16.18 -32.82
CA SER A 658 9.39 -16.72 -33.14
C SER A 658 8.68 -17.13 -31.85
N GLU A 659 7.38 -17.37 -31.94
CA GLU A 659 6.63 -17.89 -30.79
C GLU A 659 7.14 -19.25 -30.32
N GLU A 660 7.65 -20.08 -31.21
CA GLU A 660 8.27 -21.36 -30.84
C GLU A 660 9.54 -21.15 -30.01
N ILE A 661 10.40 -20.25 -30.45
CA ILE A 661 11.61 -19.84 -29.69
C ILE A 661 11.19 -19.23 -28.34
N GLY A 662 10.12 -18.43 -28.31
CA GLY A 662 9.54 -17.90 -27.08
C GLY A 662 9.14 -19.02 -26.11
N ARG A 663 8.42 -20.02 -26.55
CA ARG A 663 8.05 -21.21 -25.72
C ARG A 663 9.29 -21.97 -25.22
N ARG A 664 10.32 -22.14 -26.06
CA ARG A 664 11.57 -22.79 -25.69
C ARG A 664 12.36 -21.97 -24.67
N LEU A 665 12.38 -20.63 -24.82
CA LEU A 665 12.94 -19.70 -23.83
C LEU A 665 12.21 -19.83 -22.48
N GLN A 666 10.89 -19.82 -22.50
CA GLN A 666 10.06 -19.97 -21.30
C GLN A 666 10.31 -21.33 -20.62
N ALA A 667 10.44 -22.42 -21.38
CA ALA A 667 10.80 -23.73 -20.86
C ALA A 667 12.16 -23.70 -20.14
N ARG A 668 13.16 -23.06 -20.75
CA ARG A 668 14.48 -22.86 -20.12
C ARG A 668 14.35 -22.03 -18.83
N THR A 669 13.68 -20.89 -18.90
CA THR A 669 13.57 -19.98 -17.76
C THR A 669 12.85 -20.61 -16.58
N VAL A 670 11.76 -21.35 -16.83
CA VAL A 670 11.01 -22.07 -15.79
C VAL A 670 11.87 -23.16 -15.15
N SER A 671 12.64 -23.92 -15.94
CA SER A 671 13.55 -24.95 -15.41
C SER A 671 14.70 -24.36 -14.59
N LEU A 672 15.09 -23.11 -14.88
CA LEU A 672 16.18 -22.41 -14.22
C LEU A 672 15.71 -21.50 -13.07
N ILE A 673 14.43 -21.51 -12.64
CA ILE A 673 13.94 -20.67 -11.53
C ILE A 673 14.84 -20.76 -10.30
N PRO A 674 15.22 -21.95 -9.79
CA PRO A 674 16.12 -22.03 -8.61
C PRO A 674 17.48 -21.36 -8.86
N THR A 675 18.08 -21.61 -10.03
CA THR A 675 19.37 -21.04 -10.43
C THR A 675 19.29 -19.52 -10.59
N ILE A 676 18.23 -19.01 -11.24
CA ILE A 676 18.00 -17.58 -11.42
C ILE A 676 17.81 -16.90 -10.06
N ARG A 677 17.01 -17.47 -9.16
CA ARG A 677 16.82 -16.94 -7.81
C ARG A 677 18.13 -16.89 -7.01
N ALA A 678 18.98 -17.90 -7.14
CA ALA A 678 20.30 -17.88 -6.51
C ALA A 678 21.22 -16.82 -7.14
N SER A 679 21.22 -16.68 -8.46
CA SER A 679 21.99 -15.66 -9.18
C SER A 679 21.50 -14.24 -8.88
N ILE A 680 20.21 -14.02 -8.68
CA ILE A 680 19.65 -12.73 -8.22
C ILE A 680 20.31 -12.30 -6.91
N ARG A 681 20.44 -13.19 -5.92
CA ARG A 681 21.08 -12.85 -4.63
C ARG A 681 22.53 -12.38 -4.80
N VAL A 682 23.28 -12.97 -5.72
CA VAL A 682 24.66 -12.56 -6.02
C VAL A 682 24.69 -11.21 -6.72
N PHE A 683 23.93 -11.07 -7.81
CA PHE A 683 23.92 -9.83 -8.59
C PHE A 683 23.38 -8.64 -7.80
N THR A 684 22.31 -8.82 -7.00
CA THR A 684 21.73 -7.71 -6.23
C THR A 684 22.73 -7.19 -5.20
N ARG A 685 23.50 -8.06 -4.55
CA ARG A 685 24.57 -7.65 -3.63
C ARG A 685 25.69 -6.90 -4.34
N VAL A 686 26.26 -7.48 -5.41
CA VAL A 686 27.36 -6.87 -6.15
C VAL A 686 26.95 -5.54 -6.78
N ALA A 687 25.73 -5.47 -7.35
CA ALA A 687 25.20 -4.24 -7.92
C ALA A 687 24.88 -3.19 -6.83
N ALA A 688 24.39 -3.60 -5.66
CA ALA A 688 24.16 -2.67 -4.54
C ALA A 688 25.47 -2.02 -4.05
N GLU A 689 26.53 -2.80 -3.94
CA GLU A 689 27.89 -2.30 -3.61
C GLU A 689 28.40 -1.35 -4.71
N ARG A 690 28.22 -1.69 -5.99
CA ARG A 690 28.69 -0.86 -7.14
C ARG A 690 27.95 0.46 -7.26
N PHE A 691 26.63 0.48 -6.95
CA PHE A 691 25.77 1.67 -7.10
C PHE A 691 25.56 2.43 -5.78
N ASP A 692 26.14 1.98 -4.70
CA ASP A 692 25.88 2.49 -3.33
C ASP A 692 24.37 2.64 -3.03
N SER A 693 23.59 1.67 -3.48
CA SER A 693 22.13 1.70 -3.37
C SER A 693 21.52 0.30 -3.46
N GLN A 694 20.96 -0.17 -2.35
CA GLN A 694 20.26 -1.46 -2.33
C GLN A 694 19.14 -1.53 -3.38
N ARG A 695 18.41 -0.44 -3.56
CA ARG A 695 17.29 -0.39 -4.51
C ARG A 695 17.74 -0.48 -5.98
N LEU A 696 18.87 0.14 -6.34
CA LEU A 696 19.45 -0.02 -7.66
C LEU A 696 20.04 -1.42 -7.82
N GLY A 697 20.62 -1.97 -6.75
CA GLY A 697 21.04 -3.36 -6.67
C GLY A 697 19.88 -4.32 -6.97
N ASP A 698 18.74 -4.17 -6.30
CA ASP A 698 17.54 -4.98 -6.53
C ASP A 698 17.03 -4.83 -7.98
N GLN A 699 16.98 -3.61 -8.49
CA GLN A 699 16.48 -3.30 -9.84
C GLN A 699 17.39 -3.87 -10.93
N TYR A 700 18.66 -3.45 -10.96
CA TYR A 700 19.57 -3.85 -12.03
C TYR A 700 20.15 -5.24 -11.81
N GLY A 701 20.45 -5.62 -10.57
CA GLY A 701 20.96 -6.94 -10.26
C GLY A 701 19.96 -8.05 -10.63
N THR A 702 18.66 -7.81 -10.45
CA THR A 702 17.64 -8.79 -10.89
C THR A 702 17.61 -8.90 -12.41
N LEU A 703 17.61 -7.79 -13.15
CA LEU A 703 17.65 -7.81 -14.63
C LEU A 703 18.92 -8.50 -15.16
N LEU A 704 20.08 -8.22 -14.54
CA LEU A 704 21.34 -8.86 -14.90
C LEU A 704 21.34 -10.38 -14.64
N ALA A 705 20.69 -10.84 -13.59
CA ALA A 705 20.52 -12.27 -13.34
C ALA A 705 19.65 -12.94 -14.45
N GLY A 706 18.65 -12.23 -14.96
CA GLY A 706 17.88 -12.65 -16.12
C GLY A 706 18.74 -12.74 -17.38
N ALA A 707 19.51 -11.71 -17.67
CA ALA A 707 20.43 -11.69 -18.79
C ALA A 707 21.51 -12.79 -18.68
N TRP A 708 22.09 -12.98 -17.49
CA TRP A 708 23.05 -14.04 -17.22
C TRP A 708 22.48 -15.43 -17.57
N SER A 709 21.20 -15.69 -17.27
CA SER A 709 20.58 -16.97 -17.58
C SER A 709 20.46 -17.27 -19.07
N LEU A 710 20.66 -16.26 -19.95
CA LEU A 710 20.81 -16.45 -21.39
C LEU A 710 22.23 -16.88 -21.77
N HIS A 711 23.25 -16.53 -20.98
CA HIS A 711 24.65 -16.93 -21.21
C HIS A 711 24.99 -18.26 -20.58
N SER A 712 24.41 -18.57 -19.44
CA SER A 712 24.76 -19.77 -18.66
C SER A 712 23.59 -20.31 -17.85
N SER A 713 23.49 -21.61 -17.80
CA SER A 713 22.56 -22.35 -16.94
C SER A 713 23.09 -22.53 -15.49
N GLN A 714 24.28 -22.01 -15.19
CA GLN A 714 24.90 -22.11 -13.86
C GLN A 714 24.68 -20.87 -13.02
N ILE A 715 24.71 -21.02 -11.69
CA ILE A 715 24.67 -19.90 -10.75
C ILE A 715 25.92 -19.04 -10.98
N VAL A 716 25.71 -17.73 -11.08
CA VAL A 716 26.81 -16.76 -11.24
C VAL A 716 27.69 -16.70 -10.00
N THR A 717 29.00 -16.58 -10.20
CA THR A 717 29.93 -16.28 -9.10
C THR A 717 30.02 -14.76 -8.87
N PRO A 718 30.41 -14.31 -7.67
CA PRO A 718 30.59 -12.87 -7.42
C PRO A 718 31.55 -12.18 -8.41
N GLN A 719 32.62 -12.87 -8.79
CA GLN A 719 33.61 -12.35 -9.75
C GLN A 719 33.02 -12.17 -11.16
N GLN A 720 32.23 -13.15 -11.63
CA GLN A 720 31.54 -13.04 -12.91
C GLN A 720 30.47 -11.94 -12.89
N ALA A 721 29.76 -11.80 -11.78
CA ALA A 721 28.77 -10.74 -11.62
C ALA A 721 29.44 -9.36 -11.64
N GLN A 722 30.55 -9.20 -10.91
CA GLN A 722 31.34 -7.98 -10.90
C GLN A 722 31.86 -7.64 -12.30
N GLN A 723 32.41 -8.61 -13.01
CA GLN A 723 32.94 -8.41 -14.37
C GLN A 723 31.82 -7.96 -15.33
N LEU A 724 30.67 -8.64 -15.33
CA LEU A 724 29.53 -8.24 -16.20
C LEU A 724 29.06 -6.82 -15.91
N ILE A 725 29.10 -6.41 -14.63
CA ILE A 725 28.77 -5.04 -14.26
C ILE A 725 29.85 -4.07 -14.74
N ASP A 726 31.14 -4.35 -14.55
CA ASP A 726 32.24 -3.47 -14.88
C ASP A 726 32.46 -3.34 -16.40
N ASP A 727 32.09 -4.34 -17.18
CA ASP A 727 32.12 -4.32 -18.64
C ASP A 727 31.10 -3.33 -19.27
N ASN A 728 30.18 -2.78 -18.46
CA ASN A 728 29.13 -1.89 -18.93
C ASN A 728 29.24 -0.49 -18.30
N ASN A 729 28.83 0.55 -19.06
CA ASN A 729 28.73 1.90 -18.54
C ASN A 729 27.36 2.14 -17.88
N TRP A 730 27.37 2.38 -16.57
CA TRP A 730 26.17 2.62 -15.74
C TRP A 730 25.95 4.08 -15.37
N GLU A 731 26.85 4.97 -15.73
CA GLU A 731 26.78 6.40 -15.35
C GLU A 731 25.42 7.03 -15.69
N PRO A 732 24.83 6.80 -16.88
CA PRO A 732 23.52 7.38 -17.20
C PRO A 732 22.38 6.87 -16.29
N TYR A 733 22.52 5.64 -15.78
CA TYR A 733 21.54 5.03 -14.89
C TYR A 733 21.69 5.47 -13.43
N SER A 734 22.91 5.76 -12.99
CA SER A 734 23.20 6.28 -11.66
C SER A 734 22.78 7.75 -11.55
N GLN A 735 23.15 8.57 -12.52
CA GLN A 735 22.80 10.00 -12.53
C GLN A 735 21.30 10.29 -12.55
N ALA A 736 20.48 9.45 -13.17
CA ALA A 736 19.03 9.60 -13.17
C ALA A 736 18.40 9.50 -11.76
N THR A 737 19.15 8.99 -10.79
CA THR A 737 18.71 8.77 -9.41
C THR A 737 19.38 9.73 -8.41
N GLU A 738 20.43 10.44 -8.80
CA GLU A 738 21.40 11.09 -7.90
C GLU A 738 21.00 12.44 -7.31
N VAL A 739 19.93 13.11 -7.74
CA VAL A 739 19.51 14.33 -7.05
C VAL A 739 18.44 13.99 -6.02
N PRO A 740 18.77 13.96 -4.71
CA PRO A 740 17.83 13.68 -3.65
C PRO A 740 16.60 14.61 -3.70
N ASP A 741 15.47 14.13 -3.23
CA ASP A 741 14.20 14.87 -3.26
C ASP A 741 14.31 16.22 -2.50
N GLU A 742 15.08 16.27 -1.43
CA GLU A 742 15.35 17.48 -0.66
C GLU A 742 16.14 18.52 -1.47
N ARG A 743 17.14 18.10 -2.27
CA ARG A 743 17.87 19.00 -3.17
C ARG A 743 16.99 19.50 -4.32
N ARG A 744 16.22 18.62 -4.93
CA ARG A 744 15.27 19.00 -6.00
C ARG A 744 14.18 19.95 -5.46
N CYS A 745 13.73 19.76 -4.23
CA CYS A 745 12.77 20.63 -3.59
C CYS A 745 13.34 22.04 -3.40
N ILE A 746 14.53 22.17 -2.81
CA ILE A 746 15.15 23.49 -2.59
C ILE A 746 15.53 24.15 -3.91
N GLN A 747 16.07 23.41 -4.88
CA GLN A 747 16.39 23.95 -6.21
C GLN A 747 15.15 24.49 -6.91
N ARG A 748 14.00 23.76 -6.84
CA ARG A 748 12.73 24.21 -7.41
C ARG A 748 12.26 25.51 -6.79
N ILE A 749 12.46 25.69 -5.47
CA ILE A 749 12.14 26.95 -4.77
C ILE A 749 13.09 28.05 -5.24
N LEU A 750 14.39 27.83 -5.22
CA LEU A 750 15.40 28.86 -5.55
C LEU A 750 15.35 29.30 -7.02
N GLN A 751 15.02 28.42 -7.95
CA GLN A 751 14.87 28.73 -9.37
C GLN A 751 13.58 29.47 -9.72
N HIS A 752 12.61 29.54 -8.79
CA HIS A 752 11.33 30.20 -9.08
C HIS A 752 11.53 31.71 -9.23
N GLN A 753 10.90 32.27 -10.27
CA GLN A 753 11.02 33.69 -10.62
C GLN A 753 9.99 34.53 -9.84
N LEU A 754 10.47 35.56 -9.16
CA LEU A 754 9.64 36.56 -8.47
C LEU A 754 9.73 37.92 -9.19
N ARG A 755 8.64 38.66 -9.13
CA ARG A 755 8.62 40.06 -9.56
C ARG A 755 9.08 40.94 -8.42
N VAL A 756 10.06 41.78 -8.70
CA VAL A 756 10.62 42.75 -7.76
C VAL A 756 10.31 44.15 -8.28
N GLU A 757 9.72 45.00 -7.46
CA GLU A 757 9.52 46.42 -7.76
C GLU A 757 10.83 47.16 -7.49
N ALA A 758 11.44 47.68 -8.50
CA ALA A 758 12.61 48.58 -8.45
C ALA A 758 12.18 49.99 -8.89
N ASP A 759 12.92 51.02 -8.51
CA ASP A 759 12.64 52.48 -8.61
C ASP A 759 11.93 53.07 -9.84
N ARG A 760 11.17 52.39 -10.60
CA ARG A 760 10.25 52.75 -11.71
C ARG A 760 10.03 51.56 -12.70
N THR A 761 10.60 50.40 -12.43
CA THR A 761 10.48 49.24 -13.30
C THR A 761 10.20 47.98 -12.48
N THR A 762 9.44 47.05 -13.05
CA THR A 762 9.26 45.71 -12.46
C THR A 762 10.29 44.77 -13.08
N LEU A 763 11.19 44.25 -12.29
CA LEU A 763 12.17 43.26 -12.69
C LEU A 763 11.75 41.85 -12.26
N THR A 764 12.25 40.85 -12.99
CA THR A 764 12.04 39.44 -12.62
C THR A 764 13.40 38.86 -12.22
N ARG A 765 13.45 38.24 -11.03
CA ARG A 765 14.66 37.57 -10.49
C ARG A 765 14.26 36.24 -9.85
N SER A 766 15.12 35.27 -9.92
CA SER A 766 14.96 34.02 -9.19
C SER A 766 15.05 34.25 -7.67
N ILE A 767 14.44 33.38 -6.89
CA ILE A 767 14.59 33.41 -5.44
C ILE A 767 16.06 33.25 -5.04
N GLY A 768 16.84 32.42 -5.74
CA GLY A 768 18.28 32.28 -5.50
C GLY A 768 19.03 33.58 -5.68
N GLU A 769 18.86 34.28 -6.83
CA GLU A 769 19.45 35.61 -7.07
C GLU A 769 19.06 36.62 -5.98
N LEU A 770 17.81 36.62 -5.56
CA LEU A 770 17.37 37.52 -4.48
C LEU A 770 17.97 37.17 -3.12
N VAL A 771 18.24 35.89 -2.84
CA VAL A 771 18.94 35.46 -1.63
C VAL A 771 20.40 35.96 -1.64
N GLU A 772 21.11 35.79 -2.78
CA GLU A 772 22.48 36.28 -2.92
C GLU A 772 22.57 37.80 -2.79
N LEU A 773 21.64 38.54 -3.41
CA LEU A 773 21.55 40.01 -3.28
C LEU A 773 21.27 40.42 -1.82
N ALA A 774 20.35 39.73 -1.13
CA ALA A 774 20.00 40.01 0.25
C ALA A 774 21.16 39.72 1.22
N LEU A 775 22.08 38.83 0.88
CA LEU A 775 23.30 38.51 1.64
C LEU A 775 24.51 39.36 1.25
N HIS A 776 24.34 40.36 0.36
CA HIS A 776 25.43 41.17 -0.21
C HIS A 776 26.56 40.36 -0.89
N ARG A 777 26.26 39.14 -1.37
CA ARG A 777 27.21 38.32 -2.15
C ARG A 777 27.25 38.73 -3.62
N GLU A 778 26.14 39.29 -4.11
CA GLU A 778 26.01 39.87 -5.42
C GLU A 778 25.53 41.31 -5.33
N HIS A 779 25.72 42.09 -6.38
CA HIS A 779 25.26 43.47 -6.51
C HIS A 779 24.42 43.63 -7.78
N ASP A 780 23.23 44.18 -7.64
CA ASP A 780 22.39 44.62 -8.77
C ASP A 780 22.17 46.14 -8.65
N PHE A 781 22.48 46.91 -9.70
CA PHE A 781 22.32 48.36 -9.71
C PHE A 781 20.88 48.83 -9.54
N ASN A 782 19.91 47.93 -9.79
CA ASN A 782 18.50 48.26 -9.77
C ASN A 782 17.74 47.68 -8.55
N ILE A 783 18.40 46.81 -7.77
CA ILE A 783 17.73 46.16 -6.63
C ILE A 783 18.63 46.22 -5.38
N GLU A 784 18.22 47.00 -4.42
CA GLU A 784 18.90 47.04 -3.10
C GLU A 784 18.65 45.75 -2.31
N ALA A 785 19.61 45.33 -1.48
CA ALA A 785 19.51 44.18 -0.59
C ALA A 785 18.28 44.24 0.34
N SER A 786 17.90 45.42 0.75
CA SER A 786 16.72 45.66 1.60
C SER A 786 15.41 45.34 0.84
N HIS A 787 15.35 45.64 -0.46
CA HIS A 787 14.21 45.32 -1.34
C HIS A 787 14.16 43.82 -1.64
N ALA A 788 15.33 43.20 -1.90
CA ALA A 788 15.43 41.76 -2.09
C ALA A 788 14.92 41.01 -0.83
N GLN A 789 15.39 41.39 0.37
CA GLN A 789 14.96 40.81 1.63
C GLN A 789 13.45 40.98 1.90
N SER A 790 12.88 42.14 1.55
CA SER A 790 11.46 42.40 1.70
C SER A 790 10.60 41.55 0.74
N THR A 791 11.06 41.38 -0.52
CA THR A 791 10.39 40.57 -1.52
C THR A 791 10.43 39.08 -1.12
N LEU A 792 11.56 38.60 -0.67
CA LEU A 792 11.69 37.24 -0.12
C LEU A 792 10.74 37.04 1.07
N GLY A 793 10.72 37.99 2.01
CA GLY A 793 9.88 37.92 3.19
C GLY A 793 8.38 37.82 2.91
N ARG A 794 7.86 38.57 1.89
CA ARG A 794 6.47 38.47 1.42
C ARG A 794 6.13 37.06 0.95
N ASN A 795 7.12 36.33 0.43
CA ASN A 795 6.98 34.96 -0.06
C ASN A 795 7.34 33.89 1.00
N GLY A 796 7.55 34.30 2.28
CA GLY A 796 7.86 33.38 3.36
C GLY A 796 9.30 32.85 3.34
N ILE A 797 10.22 33.63 2.77
CA ILE A 797 11.64 33.31 2.68
C ILE A 797 12.44 34.41 3.36
N LYS A 798 13.55 34.07 4.00
CA LYS A 798 14.48 35.02 4.61
C LYS A 798 15.90 34.57 4.33
N ALA A 799 16.72 35.46 3.78
CA ALA A 799 18.16 35.28 3.75
C ALA A 799 18.74 35.65 5.12
N GLU A 800 19.61 34.85 5.69
CA GLU A 800 20.16 35.01 7.03
C GLU A 800 21.69 35.03 6.95
N GLU A 801 22.33 35.94 7.70
CA GLU A 801 23.78 36.03 7.80
C GLU A 801 24.38 34.67 8.16
N GLY A 802 25.54 34.32 7.56
CA GLY A 802 26.14 33.01 7.69
C GLY A 802 25.78 32.01 6.55
N GLY A 803 25.10 32.51 5.50
CA GLY A 803 24.82 31.71 4.31
C GLY A 803 23.66 30.76 4.46
N TYR A 804 22.63 31.19 5.16
CA TYR A 804 21.40 30.37 5.31
C TYR A 804 20.22 30.99 4.58
N VAL A 805 19.39 30.12 4.01
CA VAL A 805 18.03 30.46 3.59
C VAL A 805 17.02 29.85 4.56
N VAL A 806 16.11 30.69 5.07
CA VAL A 806 15.08 30.28 6.02
C VAL A 806 13.73 30.28 5.31
N ILE A 807 13.05 29.18 5.31
CA ILE A 807 11.81 28.95 4.57
C ILE A 807 10.68 28.66 5.55
N SER A 808 9.60 29.44 5.47
CA SER A 808 8.41 29.29 6.30
C SER A 808 7.71 27.97 6.05
N ASN A 809 7.25 27.32 7.12
CA ASN A 809 6.50 26.06 7.02
C ASN A 809 5.08 26.24 6.49
N ASN A 810 4.54 27.46 6.51
CA ASN A 810 3.13 27.74 6.19
C ASN A 810 2.98 28.79 5.08
N ALA A 811 4.03 29.07 4.29
CA ALA A 811 3.95 30.05 3.23
C ALA A 811 3.12 29.55 2.05
N GLU A 812 2.02 30.22 1.73
CA GLU A 812 1.19 29.91 0.56
C GLU A 812 1.95 30.04 -0.76
N ALA A 813 2.88 30.99 -0.84
CA ALA A 813 3.75 31.16 -2.00
C ALA A 813 4.60 29.92 -2.26
N ILE A 814 5.19 29.32 -1.22
CA ILE A 814 5.97 28.09 -1.33
C ILE A 814 5.07 26.91 -1.72
N ALA A 815 3.88 26.80 -1.10
CA ALA A 815 2.90 25.77 -1.47
C ALA A 815 2.47 25.91 -2.94
N ALA A 816 2.33 27.15 -3.45
CA ALA A 816 2.00 27.40 -4.85
C ALA A 816 3.14 27.01 -5.80
N ILE A 817 4.40 27.30 -5.47
CA ILE A 817 5.60 26.92 -6.23
C ILE A 817 5.70 25.38 -6.34
N LEU A 818 5.33 24.70 -5.27
CA LEU A 818 5.43 23.23 -5.15
C LEU A 818 4.12 22.49 -5.46
N ARG A 819 3.06 23.17 -5.91
CA ARG A 819 1.69 22.63 -6.05
C ARG A 819 1.62 21.32 -6.83
N ASP A 820 2.38 21.20 -7.92
CA ASP A 820 2.36 20.02 -8.79
C ASP A 820 3.49 19.04 -8.49
N THR A 821 4.07 19.11 -7.28
CA THR A 821 5.15 18.23 -6.83
C THR A 821 4.70 17.34 -5.67
N ALA A 822 5.44 16.27 -5.42
CA ALA A 822 5.23 15.40 -4.26
C ALA A 822 5.48 16.13 -2.92
N TRP A 823 6.11 17.30 -2.95
CA TRP A 823 6.54 18.04 -1.76
C TRP A 823 5.55 19.13 -1.33
N SER A 824 4.50 19.39 -2.09
CA SER A 824 3.56 20.51 -1.89
C SER A 824 2.99 20.62 -0.46
N ASN A 825 2.82 19.52 0.23
CA ASN A 825 2.27 19.46 1.59
C ASN A 825 3.29 19.02 2.65
N CYS A 826 4.53 18.72 2.28
CA CYS A 826 5.54 18.17 3.19
C CYS A 826 6.94 18.77 3.04
N TRP A 827 7.12 19.86 2.27
CA TRP A 827 8.41 20.50 2.06
C TRP A 827 9.19 20.80 3.35
N PRO A 828 8.58 21.19 4.48
CA PRO A 828 9.36 21.45 5.68
C PRO A 828 10.10 20.21 6.18
N THR A 829 9.44 19.04 6.09
CA THR A 829 10.05 17.75 6.45
C THR A 829 11.11 17.33 5.44
N VAL A 830 10.86 17.57 4.17
CA VAL A 830 11.80 17.24 3.09
C VAL A 830 13.06 18.07 3.20
N LEU A 831 12.93 19.39 3.38
CA LEU A 831 14.07 20.30 3.50
C LEU A 831 14.95 20.03 4.75
N THR A 832 14.38 19.49 5.84
CA THR A 832 15.17 19.11 7.02
C THR A 832 16.08 17.90 6.81
N ARG A 833 16.00 17.22 5.67
CA ARG A 833 16.93 16.13 5.30
C ARG A 833 18.23 16.63 4.66
N LEU A 834 18.26 17.90 4.23
CA LEU A 834 19.48 18.48 3.68
C LEU A 834 20.56 18.55 4.75
N PRO A 835 21.83 18.26 4.41
CA PRO A 835 22.95 18.37 5.34
C PRO A 835 23.00 19.75 5.99
N GLY A 836 23.10 19.80 7.32
CA GLY A 836 23.14 21.06 8.09
C GLY A 836 21.82 21.81 8.20
N ALA A 837 20.73 21.33 7.59
CA ALA A 837 19.41 21.92 7.75
C ALA A 837 18.85 21.71 9.16
N THR A 838 18.23 22.74 9.70
CA THR A 838 17.69 22.73 11.07
C THR A 838 16.26 23.28 11.11
N LYS A 839 15.49 22.81 12.06
CA LYS A 839 14.15 23.37 12.35
C LYS A 839 14.35 24.68 13.12
N ALA A 840 13.86 25.79 12.58
CA ALA A 840 13.85 27.07 13.23
C ALA A 840 12.52 27.30 13.98
N GLY A 841 12.59 27.96 15.14
CA GLY A 841 11.40 28.34 15.90
C GLY A 841 10.55 29.37 15.15
N SER A 842 9.87 30.25 15.89
CA SER A 842 9.07 31.32 15.29
C SER A 842 10.00 32.41 14.71
N ILE A 843 10.03 32.54 13.40
CA ILE A 843 10.82 33.53 12.66
C ILE A 843 9.88 34.60 12.09
N TYR A 844 10.29 35.88 12.23
CA TYR A 844 9.59 36.99 11.60
C TYR A 844 10.06 37.19 10.17
N PHE A 845 9.10 37.21 9.23
CA PHE A 845 9.34 37.44 7.79
C PHE A 845 8.96 38.91 7.47
N LYS A 846 10.00 39.70 7.17
CA LYS A 846 9.83 41.14 6.84
C LYS A 846 9.03 41.24 5.52
N GLY A 847 7.95 42.00 5.51
CA GLY A 847 7.08 42.12 4.33
C GLY A 847 5.83 41.24 4.35
N ALA A 848 5.86 40.10 5.02
CA ALA A 848 4.66 39.29 5.29
C ALA A 848 3.94 39.75 6.57
N GLY A 849 4.63 40.50 7.46
CA GLY A 849 4.07 40.99 8.73
C GLY A 849 3.71 39.90 9.74
N ALA A 850 4.19 38.66 9.53
CA ALA A 850 3.84 37.50 10.32
C ALA A 850 5.08 36.71 10.79
N THR A 851 4.91 35.98 11.88
CA THR A 851 5.89 34.99 12.35
C THR A 851 5.42 33.61 12.00
N SER A 852 6.35 32.74 11.60
CA SER A 852 6.08 31.34 11.30
C SER A 852 7.21 30.44 11.77
N ARG A 853 6.90 29.18 12.10
CA ARG A 853 7.93 28.13 12.18
C ARG A 853 8.57 27.97 10.79
N ALA A 854 9.84 27.66 10.76
CA ALA A 854 10.60 27.62 9.52
C ALA A 854 11.64 26.48 9.51
N VAL A 855 12.18 26.22 8.34
CA VAL A 855 13.38 25.39 8.14
C VAL A 855 14.50 26.32 7.72
N ARG A 856 15.65 26.21 8.38
CA ARG A 856 16.89 26.88 8.03
C ARG A 856 17.76 25.92 7.21
N VAL A 857 18.11 26.30 6.01
CA VAL A 857 18.88 25.50 5.05
C VAL A 857 20.18 26.22 4.74
N PRO A 858 21.35 25.59 4.89
CA PRO A 858 22.63 26.20 4.45
C PRO A 858 22.72 26.23 2.92
N LEU A 859 23.16 27.34 2.34
CA LEU A 859 23.31 27.47 0.89
C LEU A 859 24.37 26.52 0.34
N ASP A 860 25.45 26.28 1.09
CA ASP A 860 26.51 25.34 0.71
C ASP A 860 25.97 23.89 0.51
N ALA A 861 24.89 23.52 1.20
CA ALA A 861 24.23 22.23 1.00
C ALA A 861 23.47 22.14 -0.33
N VAL A 862 23.22 23.28 -0.99
CA VAL A 862 22.55 23.34 -2.29
C VAL A 862 23.54 23.23 -3.44
N ASP A 863 24.72 23.86 -3.28
CA ASP A 863 25.74 24.01 -4.33
C ASP A 863 26.76 22.86 -4.38
N SER A 864 26.91 22.07 -3.31
CA SER A 864 27.84 20.94 -3.28
C SER A 864 27.45 19.88 -4.31
N SER A 865 28.28 19.73 -5.35
CA SER A 865 28.23 18.65 -6.35
C SER A 865 28.75 17.31 -5.80
N ASP A 866 29.31 17.27 -4.60
CA ASP A 866 29.83 16.07 -3.97
C ASP A 866 28.75 15.34 -3.20
N PRO A 867 28.59 14.00 -3.39
CA PRO A 867 27.79 13.17 -2.51
C PRO A 867 28.39 13.13 -1.10
N PRO A 868 27.58 13.02 -0.05
CA PRO A 868 28.05 12.96 1.35
C PRO A 868 28.87 11.71 1.64
#